data_3ba0522284eab2e489f10c02dd6a20a8
#
_entry.id   3ba0522284eab2e489f10c02dd6a20a8
#
_cell.length_a   1.000
_cell.length_b   1.000
_cell.length_c   1.000
_cell.angle_alpha   90.00
_cell.angle_beta   90.00
_cell.angle_gamma   90.00
#
_symmetry.space_group_name_H-M   'P 1'
#
loop_
_entity.id
_entity.type
_entity.pdbx_description
1 polymer ?
#
loop_
_entity_poly.entity_id
_entity_poly.type
_entity_poly.pdbx_seq_one_letter_code
_entity_poly.pdbx_strand_id
1 'polypeptide(L)'
;MTLLASRLHAWTALSALAILLPCALRAQDTTARAADTLSRQQRDSMARNIQRLAPVVTVSRDVGRSVLELPYAITSVRPDSQRPGQQHLAADQALFGLPGVVVATRTNPSQDVRIAVRGFGSRSSFGVRSVRILRDGMPLTNADGQTPLDYLDLETVGRLEVIRGTAASLYGNASGGVIDIRSADPPADAFAAQLRSEGGSYETSRFTGLVGGTFNNGSYEANVGHTSTNSYREYSAQRLTNGSARALYTSGGTDFELQAMGIDEPTAQNPGALTAAQADSAPWMADPSQVRKKARKEVSMIQTGLSARHALMGSGELFAQVYGGGRSLYNPLTFAIVRVNRGQWGGGARATAPLKLLGLDNRASIGVDVQGVSDHRFNWANCNGLAAPSAACQDLSNEQGARSLDQQEKVSSVGPYLRDEVEFGGRYLLSAGIRADYVKFEVDDNFPVSESNPDDSGQRTLHAWSPMVGFVARLSPLHSLYANVSRAFETPTTTELGNQANGSGGFNPDLQPQLSTTYELGLKGIVLTRLQYDLAGFDTEVHDELIAFEVPEGNGRTFFRNAGRTRREGIEAALQADVEAFTLAASYTYSHFRFREYTVDNANYSGNTIPGIPVHQVQASATYHYRTMFATVEGQGKTAQYVDDQNTAQAAGYAVMNLRAGGTALFGRPWLAPSIGLQNVFDKHYIASVAINAAAGKFYETSPGRALYVKLTAAFGH
;
A
#
# COMPACT_ATOMS: atom_id res chain seq x y z
N MET A 1 -42.69 4.49 -4.14
CA MET A 1 -42.58 3.86 -2.81
C MET A 1 -41.27 3.12 -2.54
N THR A 2 -40.29 3.21 -3.42
CA THR A 2 -38.97 2.49 -3.30
C THR A 2 -37.83 3.37 -2.80
N LEU A 3 -38.04 4.64 -2.57
CA LEU A 3 -37.01 5.59 -2.09
C LEU A 3 -36.97 5.78 -0.56
N LEU A 4 -37.97 5.28 0.17
CA LEU A 4 -38.01 5.37 1.65
C LEU A 4 -37.36 4.19 2.35
N ALA A 5 -37.22 3.02 1.71
CA ALA A 5 -36.64 1.82 2.33
C ALA A 5 -35.12 1.87 2.46
N SER A 6 -34.41 2.58 1.57
CA SER A 6 -32.94 2.70 1.63
C SER A 6 -32.44 3.67 2.71
N ARG A 7 -33.30 4.58 3.17
CA ARG A 7 -32.94 5.53 4.25
C ARG A 7 -33.10 4.95 5.67
N LEU A 8 -33.92 3.90 5.83
CA LEU A 8 -34.12 3.28 7.16
C LEU A 8 -32.95 2.44 7.65
N HIS A 9 -32.16 1.81 6.74
CA HIS A 9 -31.03 0.96 7.13
C HIS A 9 -29.81 1.76 7.63
N ALA A 10 -29.62 3.00 7.16
CA ALA A 10 -28.56 3.87 7.66
C ALA A 10 -28.84 4.39 9.08
N TRP A 11 -30.10 4.58 9.43
CA TRP A 11 -30.52 5.09 10.75
C TRP A 11 -30.49 4.02 11.84
N THR A 12 -30.68 2.74 11.50
CA THR A 12 -30.58 1.63 12.47
C THR A 12 -29.15 1.36 12.92
N ALA A 13 -28.15 1.60 12.07
CA ALA A 13 -26.73 1.50 12.44
C ALA A 13 -26.29 2.65 13.38
N LEU A 14 -26.82 3.87 13.17
CA LEU A 14 -26.57 5.01 14.05
C LEU A 14 -27.28 4.89 15.41
N SER A 15 -28.46 4.26 15.46
CA SER A 15 -29.18 4.03 16.71
C SER A 15 -28.49 2.98 17.61
N ALA A 16 -27.83 1.98 17.04
CA ALA A 16 -27.03 1.02 17.80
C ALA A 16 -25.77 1.66 18.40
N LEU A 17 -25.21 2.68 17.72
CA LEU A 17 -24.05 3.43 18.23
C LEU A 17 -24.42 4.33 19.42
N ALA A 18 -25.64 4.90 19.42
CA ALA A 18 -26.14 5.76 20.49
C ALA A 18 -26.44 5.01 21.81
N ILE A 19 -26.67 3.70 21.75
CA ILE A 19 -26.94 2.86 22.93
C ILE A 19 -25.65 2.45 23.66
N LEU A 20 -24.50 2.43 22.98
CA LEU A 20 -23.20 2.10 23.60
C LEU A 20 -22.53 3.30 24.28
N LEU A 21 -22.88 4.54 23.92
CA LEU A 21 -22.28 5.73 24.50
C LEU A 21 -22.58 5.92 26.02
N PRO A 22 -23.79 5.67 26.55
CA PRO A 22 -24.04 5.88 27.98
C PRO A 22 -23.33 4.89 28.88
N CYS A 23 -23.04 3.67 28.42
CA CYS A 23 -22.29 2.69 29.20
C CYS A 23 -20.80 3.03 29.31
N ALA A 24 -20.20 3.58 28.25
CA ALA A 24 -18.79 3.98 28.27
C ALA A 24 -18.54 5.20 29.19
N LEU A 25 -19.46 6.16 29.22
CA LEU A 25 -19.34 7.35 30.09
C LEU A 25 -19.52 7.04 31.58
N ARG A 26 -20.32 6.04 31.95
CA ARG A 26 -20.45 5.61 33.34
C ARG A 26 -19.29 4.74 33.85
N ALA A 27 -18.61 4.01 32.94
CA ALA A 27 -17.45 3.21 33.31
C ALA A 27 -16.21 4.05 33.63
N GLN A 28 -16.15 5.31 33.15
CA GLN A 28 -14.99 6.20 33.37
C GLN A 28 -14.90 6.79 34.78
N ASP A 29 -16.03 7.08 35.43
CA ASP A 29 -16.01 7.57 36.82
C ASP A 29 -15.49 6.52 37.81
N THR A 30 -15.67 5.25 37.47
CA THR A 30 -15.14 4.12 38.28
C THR A 30 -13.65 3.87 38.02
N THR A 31 -13.14 4.13 36.80
CA THR A 31 -11.71 3.91 36.50
C THR A 31 -10.81 5.01 37.04
N ALA A 32 -11.25 6.27 37.06
CA ALA A 32 -10.51 7.36 37.70
C ALA A 32 -10.38 7.15 39.23
N ARG A 33 -11.42 6.67 39.91
CA ARG A 33 -11.35 6.31 41.34
C ARG A 33 -10.58 5.00 41.60
N ALA A 34 -10.58 4.04 40.65
CA ALA A 34 -9.83 2.80 40.78
C ALA A 34 -8.32 3.03 40.57
N ALA A 35 -7.90 4.04 39.79
CA ALA A 35 -6.49 4.34 39.58
C ALA A 35 -5.75 4.78 40.84
N ASP A 36 -6.43 5.43 41.77
CA ASP A 36 -5.82 5.89 43.04
C ASP A 36 -5.55 4.73 44.02
N THR A 37 -6.16 3.57 43.82
CA THR A 37 -5.99 2.37 44.69
C THR A 37 -5.03 1.34 44.08
N LEU A 38 -4.55 1.53 42.85
CA LEU A 38 -3.68 0.58 42.14
C LEU A 38 -2.24 0.64 42.68
N SER A 39 -1.60 -0.51 42.79
CA SER A 39 -0.17 -0.62 43.08
C SER A 39 0.66 0.05 41.97
N ARG A 40 1.89 0.47 42.27
CA ARG A 40 2.83 1.05 41.28
C ARG A 40 3.01 0.10 40.09
N GLN A 41 3.15 -1.19 40.32
CA GLN A 41 3.28 -2.21 39.27
C GLN A 41 2.04 -2.32 38.36
N GLN A 42 0.84 -2.15 38.91
CA GLN A 42 -0.40 -2.13 38.12
C GLN A 42 -0.52 -0.86 37.30
N ARG A 43 -0.13 0.32 37.86
CA ARG A 43 -0.09 1.57 37.10
C ARG A 43 0.91 1.52 35.96
N ASP A 44 2.11 0.99 36.17
CA ASP A 44 3.13 0.82 35.15
C ASP A 44 2.71 -0.17 34.06
N SER A 45 1.99 -1.23 34.43
CA SER A 45 1.41 -2.18 33.45
C SER A 45 0.32 -1.55 32.59
N MET A 46 -0.58 -0.76 33.22
CA MET A 46 -1.63 -0.02 32.50
C MET A 46 -1.02 1.02 31.55
N ALA A 47 -0.01 1.76 32.00
CA ALA A 47 0.68 2.75 31.16
C ALA A 47 1.34 2.10 29.94
N ARG A 48 2.03 0.97 30.13
CA ARG A 48 2.62 0.19 29.02
C ARG A 48 1.55 -0.33 28.05
N ASN A 49 0.41 -0.80 28.55
CA ASN A 49 -0.68 -1.27 27.69
C ASN A 49 -1.29 -0.10 26.87
N ILE A 50 -1.51 1.05 27.50
CA ILE A 50 -2.00 2.24 26.80
C ILE A 50 -1.02 2.65 25.71
N GLN A 51 0.28 2.72 26.00
CA GLN A 51 1.32 3.09 25.02
C GLN A 51 1.39 2.07 23.87
N ARG A 52 1.15 0.79 24.10
CA ARG A 52 1.11 -0.23 23.05
C ARG A 52 -0.14 -0.13 22.19
N LEU A 53 -1.31 0.14 22.77
CA LEU A 53 -2.60 0.25 22.09
C LEU A 53 -2.81 1.62 21.41
N ALA A 54 -2.24 2.70 21.97
CA ALA A 54 -2.25 4.02 21.33
C ALA A 54 -0.81 4.44 20.97
N PRO A 55 -0.20 3.82 19.97
CA PRO A 55 1.16 4.12 19.61
C PRO A 55 1.29 5.59 19.18
N VAL A 56 2.42 6.17 19.51
CA VAL A 56 2.81 7.47 18.96
C VAL A 56 3.13 7.26 17.48
N VAL A 57 2.50 8.05 16.64
CA VAL A 57 2.71 8.00 15.19
C VAL A 57 4.08 8.57 14.87
N THR A 58 4.80 7.87 14.02
CA THR A 58 6.08 8.33 13.49
C THR A 58 6.02 8.58 11.99
N VAL A 59 4.81 8.59 11.39
CA VAL A 59 4.64 9.07 10.01
C VAL A 59 5.36 10.39 9.88
N SER A 60 6.22 10.52 8.91
CA SER A 60 7.27 11.52 8.80
C SER A 60 6.84 13.00 9.02
N ARG A 61 5.54 13.26 9.04
CA ARG A 61 4.98 14.62 9.17
C ARG A 61 4.15 14.86 10.43
N ASP A 62 3.79 13.80 11.17
CA ASP A 62 3.03 13.85 12.42
C ASP A 62 3.81 13.26 13.61
N VAL A 63 5.12 13.37 13.57
CA VAL A 63 6.03 12.82 14.59
C VAL A 63 5.65 13.27 16.00
N GLY A 64 5.52 12.32 16.90
CA GLY A 64 5.25 12.57 18.31
C GLY A 64 3.77 12.69 18.70
N ARG A 65 2.82 12.58 17.74
CA ARG A 65 1.38 12.57 18.04
C ARG A 65 0.88 11.15 18.31
N SER A 66 -0.02 11.00 19.26
CA SER A 66 -0.79 9.77 19.43
C SER A 66 -1.78 9.58 18.26
N VAL A 67 -2.05 8.33 17.86
CA VAL A 67 -3.12 8.02 16.89
C VAL A 67 -4.47 8.63 17.30
N LEU A 68 -4.72 8.79 18.61
CA LEU A 68 -5.96 9.36 19.14
C LEU A 68 -6.07 10.88 18.90
N GLU A 69 -4.97 11.56 18.58
CA GLU A 69 -4.93 13.02 18.40
C GLU A 69 -5.00 13.45 16.92
N LEU A 70 -5.04 12.52 15.99
CA LEU A 70 -5.04 12.83 14.56
C LEU A 70 -6.46 12.95 14.00
N PRO A 71 -6.74 13.98 13.16
CA PRO A 71 -8.08 14.21 12.61
C PRO A 71 -8.39 13.37 11.36
N TYR A 72 -7.86 12.15 11.25
CA TYR A 72 -8.10 11.21 10.15
C TYR A 72 -7.90 9.77 10.60
N ALA A 73 -8.44 8.83 9.81
CA ALA A 73 -8.28 7.40 10.07
C ALA A 73 -6.82 6.98 9.87
N ILE A 74 -6.19 6.41 10.89
CA ILE A 74 -4.84 5.87 10.83
C ILE A 74 -4.76 4.58 11.64
N THR A 75 -4.12 3.58 11.08
CA THR A 75 -3.85 2.32 11.78
C THR A 75 -2.35 2.07 11.80
N SER A 76 -1.82 1.72 12.98
CA SER A 76 -0.43 1.33 13.16
C SER A 76 -0.37 -0.15 13.53
N VAL A 77 0.39 -0.93 12.77
CA VAL A 77 0.53 -2.39 12.93
C VAL A 77 2.00 -2.75 13.12
N ARG A 78 2.28 -3.65 14.04
CA ARG A 78 3.59 -4.28 14.22
C ARG A 78 3.50 -5.75 13.80
N PRO A 79 3.84 -6.12 12.55
CA PRO A 79 3.55 -7.44 12.01
C PRO A 79 4.09 -8.59 12.87
N ASP A 80 5.35 -8.57 13.24
CA ASP A 80 5.99 -9.67 13.97
C ASP A 80 5.46 -9.86 15.39
N SER A 81 5.14 -8.78 16.10
CA SER A 81 4.65 -8.87 17.48
C SER A 81 3.17 -9.21 17.57
N GLN A 82 2.36 -8.74 16.62
CA GLN A 82 0.92 -8.98 16.62
C GLN A 82 0.55 -10.28 15.90
N ARG A 83 1.36 -10.71 14.95
CA ARG A 83 1.14 -11.89 14.11
C ARG A 83 2.41 -12.72 13.96
N PRO A 84 2.92 -13.32 15.05
CA PRO A 84 4.17 -14.05 15.04
C PRO A 84 4.14 -15.24 14.06
N GLY A 85 5.30 -15.62 13.53
CA GLY A 85 5.45 -16.74 12.62
C GLY A 85 4.90 -16.53 11.21
N GLN A 86 4.50 -15.31 10.85
CA GLN A 86 4.02 -14.99 9.51
C GLN A 86 5.16 -15.09 8.48
N GLN A 87 4.82 -15.49 7.25
CA GLN A 87 5.71 -15.34 6.11
C GLN A 87 5.84 -13.85 5.75
N HIS A 88 6.96 -13.46 5.18
CA HIS A 88 7.19 -12.09 4.69
C HIS A 88 7.38 -12.08 3.17
N LEU A 89 6.57 -12.87 2.47
CA LEU A 89 6.71 -13.05 1.02
C LEU A 89 6.01 -11.97 0.19
N ALA A 90 4.88 -11.46 0.67
CA ALA A 90 4.06 -10.52 -0.10
C ALA A 90 3.35 -9.48 0.78
N ALA A 91 3.02 -8.34 0.18
CA ALA A 91 2.42 -7.19 0.85
C ALA A 91 1.05 -7.48 1.49
N ASP A 92 0.27 -8.44 0.95
CA ASP A 92 -1.01 -8.84 1.51
C ASP A 92 -0.89 -9.38 2.93
N GLN A 93 0.21 -10.07 3.23
CA GLN A 93 0.49 -10.59 4.56
C GLN A 93 0.77 -9.47 5.56
N ALA A 94 1.54 -8.46 5.16
CA ALA A 94 1.85 -7.32 6.02
C ALA A 94 0.64 -6.40 6.26
N LEU A 95 -0.23 -6.24 5.25
CA LEU A 95 -1.39 -5.35 5.27
C LEU A 95 -2.70 -6.06 5.71
N PHE A 96 -2.63 -7.33 6.13
CA PHE A 96 -3.78 -8.06 6.64
C PHE A 96 -4.37 -7.40 7.91
N GLY A 97 -5.69 -7.38 8.01
CA GLY A 97 -6.40 -6.86 9.18
C GLY A 97 -6.60 -5.33 9.16
N LEU A 98 -6.18 -4.65 8.10
CA LEU A 98 -6.39 -3.20 7.96
C LEU A 98 -7.75 -2.91 7.34
N PRO A 99 -8.65 -2.18 8.02
CA PRO A 99 -9.93 -1.79 7.44
C PRO A 99 -9.72 -0.81 6.26
N GLY A 100 -10.63 -0.82 5.29
CA GLY A 100 -10.55 0.04 4.10
C GLY A 100 -9.45 -0.32 3.10
N VAL A 101 -8.63 -1.34 3.39
CA VAL A 101 -7.53 -1.79 2.54
C VAL A 101 -7.89 -3.12 1.88
N VAL A 102 -7.83 -3.16 0.55
CA VAL A 102 -7.97 -4.37 -0.25
C VAL A 102 -6.65 -4.67 -0.92
N VAL A 103 -6.07 -5.80 -0.60
CA VAL A 103 -4.85 -6.29 -1.25
C VAL A 103 -5.23 -7.49 -2.10
N ALA A 104 -4.98 -7.40 -3.39
CA ALA A 104 -5.18 -8.50 -4.31
C ALA A 104 -3.92 -9.36 -4.35
N THR A 105 -3.99 -10.52 -3.70
CA THR A 105 -2.91 -11.51 -3.73
C THR A 105 -2.82 -12.08 -5.12
N ARG A 106 -1.70 -11.86 -5.79
CA ARG A 106 -1.47 -12.36 -7.14
C ARG A 106 -0.55 -13.58 -7.11
N THR A 107 -0.96 -14.62 -7.79
CA THR A 107 -0.11 -15.76 -8.16
C THR A 107 0.61 -15.47 -9.49
N ASN A 108 0.94 -14.21 -9.71
CA ASN A 108 1.58 -13.70 -10.90
C ASN A 108 2.73 -12.79 -10.48
N PRO A 109 3.95 -13.32 -10.34
CA PRO A 109 5.09 -12.55 -9.85
C PRO A 109 5.52 -11.43 -10.82
N SER A 110 5.18 -11.53 -12.09
CA SER A 110 5.47 -10.49 -13.08
C SER A 110 4.63 -9.22 -12.92
N GLN A 111 3.55 -9.28 -12.17
CA GLN A 111 2.68 -8.12 -11.93
C GLN A 111 2.72 -7.72 -10.46
N ASP A 112 2.81 -6.41 -10.22
CA ASP A 112 2.75 -5.88 -8.86
C ASP A 112 1.45 -6.24 -8.15
N VAL A 113 1.54 -6.49 -6.84
CA VAL A 113 0.36 -6.66 -5.99
C VAL A 113 -0.47 -5.38 -6.04
N ARG A 114 -1.77 -5.52 -6.33
CA ARG A 114 -2.68 -4.37 -6.33
C ARG A 114 -3.08 -4.03 -4.91
N ILE A 115 -2.81 -2.80 -4.49
CA ILE A 115 -3.24 -2.27 -3.19
C ILE A 115 -4.27 -1.18 -3.46
N ALA A 116 -5.47 -1.36 -2.92
CA ALA A 116 -6.50 -0.35 -2.95
C ALA A 116 -6.85 0.12 -1.53
N VAL A 117 -6.92 1.43 -1.33
CA VAL A 117 -7.37 2.03 -0.08
C VAL A 117 -8.63 2.85 -0.37
N ARG A 118 -9.75 2.47 0.24
CA ARG A 118 -11.08 3.07 -0.03
C ARG A 118 -11.43 3.09 -1.53
N GLY A 119 -11.04 2.02 -2.25
CA GLY A 119 -11.25 1.87 -3.68
C GLY A 119 -10.26 2.59 -4.59
N PHE A 120 -9.44 3.52 -4.07
CA PHE A 120 -8.35 4.12 -4.82
C PHE A 120 -7.24 3.08 -5.06
N GLY A 121 -6.74 3.00 -6.29
CA GLY A 121 -5.73 2.00 -6.69
C GLY A 121 -6.32 0.67 -7.18
N SER A 122 -7.64 0.42 -7.05
CA SER A 122 -8.26 -0.86 -7.49
C SER A 122 -8.12 -1.14 -8.98
N ARG A 123 -8.01 -0.10 -9.79
CA ARG A 123 -7.97 -0.15 -11.25
C ARG A 123 -6.57 0.03 -11.83
N SER A 124 -5.54 0.06 -10.99
CA SER A 124 -4.15 0.20 -11.43
C SER A 124 -3.75 -0.96 -12.35
N SER A 125 -3.25 -0.64 -13.53
CA SER A 125 -2.70 -1.61 -14.47
C SER A 125 -1.23 -1.92 -14.20
N PHE A 126 -0.52 -0.95 -13.61
CA PHE A 126 0.93 -1.04 -13.33
C PHE A 126 1.22 -0.43 -11.97
N GLY A 127 1.93 -1.13 -11.12
CA GLY A 127 2.31 -0.67 -9.78
C GLY A 127 1.11 -0.30 -8.88
N VAL A 128 1.39 0.30 -7.75
CA VAL A 128 0.38 0.90 -6.87
C VAL A 128 0.16 2.35 -7.28
N ARG A 129 -1.11 2.75 -7.40
CA ARG A 129 -1.56 4.09 -7.76
C ARG A 129 -2.41 4.69 -6.65
N SER A 130 -2.50 6.01 -6.60
CA SER A 130 -3.31 6.76 -5.62
C SER A 130 -2.91 6.59 -4.15
N VAL A 131 -1.98 5.69 -3.84
CA VAL A 131 -1.48 5.43 -2.49
C VAL A 131 0.01 5.73 -2.46
N ARG A 132 0.41 6.67 -1.62
CA ARG A 132 1.83 6.99 -1.45
C ARG A 132 2.47 6.01 -0.49
N ILE A 133 3.57 5.41 -0.91
CA ILE A 133 4.32 4.46 -0.09
C ILE A 133 5.66 5.09 0.28
N LEU A 134 5.97 5.02 1.57
CA LEU A 134 7.22 5.49 2.14
C LEU A 134 7.93 4.33 2.83
N ARG A 135 9.26 4.36 2.86
CA ARG A 135 10.07 3.53 3.75
C ARG A 135 10.99 4.42 4.56
N ASP A 136 10.87 4.36 5.88
CA ASP A 136 11.61 5.21 6.83
C ASP A 136 11.59 6.70 6.44
N GLY A 137 10.42 7.18 5.92
CA GLY A 137 10.19 8.53 5.44
C GLY A 137 10.65 8.81 4.00
N MET A 138 11.45 7.94 3.38
CA MET A 138 11.87 8.06 2.00
C MET A 138 10.75 7.58 1.05
N PRO A 139 10.34 8.37 0.06
CA PRO A 139 9.33 7.97 -0.90
C PRO A 139 9.80 6.80 -1.79
N LEU A 140 8.97 5.76 -1.87
CA LEU A 140 9.06 4.72 -2.89
C LEU A 140 8.18 5.07 -4.10
N THR A 141 7.21 5.97 -3.91
CA THR A 141 6.33 6.49 -4.97
C THR A 141 7.09 7.52 -5.81
N ASN A 142 7.09 7.32 -7.11
CA ASN A 142 7.73 8.17 -8.09
C ASN A 142 7.00 9.52 -8.28
N ALA A 143 7.62 10.44 -9.05
CA ALA A 143 7.08 11.76 -9.36
C ALA A 143 5.72 11.72 -10.09
N ASP A 144 5.47 10.67 -10.88
CA ASP A 144 4.21 10.41 -11.60
C ASP A 144 3.12 9.74 -10.73
N GLY A 145 3.37 9.52 -9.43
CA GLY A 145 2.45 8.88 -8.51
C GLY A 145 2.40 7.35 -8.56
N GLN A 146 3.26 6.71 -9.34
CA GLN A 146 3.33 5.26 -9.44
C GLN A 146 4.35 4.68 -8.45
N THR A 147 4.00 3.56 -7.79
CA THR A 147 4.91 2.83 -6.93
C THR A 147 5.05 1.39 -7.43
N PRO A 148 6.20 1.00 -8.02
CA PRO A 148 6.53 -0.41 -8.21
C PRO A 148 6.76 -1.05 -6.84
N LEU A 149 6.25 -2.27 -6.62
CA LEU A 149 6.44 -2.99 -5.34
C LEU A 149 7.48 -4.10 -5.41
N ASP A 150 8.19 -4.24 -6.51
CA ASP A 150 9.21 -5.28 -6.70
C ASP A 150 10.22 -5.31 -5.54
N TYR A 151 10.52 -4.15 -4.96
CA TYR A 151 11.57 -3.95 -3.96
C TYR A 151 11.07 -3.84 -2.52
N LEU A 152 9.83 -4.22 -2.25
CA LEU A 152 9.31 -4.18 -0.88
C LEU A 152 9.93 -5.32 -0.05
N ASP A 153 10.98 -5.00 0.70
CA ASP A 153 11.53 -5.91 1.70
C ASP A 153 10.69 -5.85 2.99
N LEU A 154 10.05 -6.97 3.33
CA LEU A 154 9.22 -7.11 4.53
C LEU A 154 9.96 -7.69 5.73
N GLU A 155 11.21 -8.14 5.56
CA GLU A 155 11.98 -8.81 6.63
C GLU A 155 12.42 -7.87 7.75
N THR A 156 12.63 -6.61 7.43
CA THR A 156 13.09 -5.60 8.39
C THR A 156 11.97 -4.69 8.87
N VAL A 157 10.70 -5.00 8.52
CA VAL A 157 9.56 -4.16 8.90
C VAL A 157 9.25 -4.32 10.38
N GLY A 158 9.51 -3.28 11.16
CA GLY A 158 9.11 -3.19 12.57
C GLY A 158 7.69 -2.69 12.75
N ARG A 159 7.25 -1.74 11.89
CA ARG A 159 5.93 -1.12 11.95
C ARG A 159 5.44 -0.67 10.58
N LEU A 160 4.14 -0.80 10.39
CA LEU A 160 3.39 -0.22 9.26
C LEU A 160 2.41 0.80 9.80
N GLU A 161 2.40 1.99 9.23
CA GLU A 161 1.43 3.04 9.54
C GLU A 161 0.64 3.35 8.26
N VAL A 162 -0.68 3.18 8.32
CA VAL A 162 -1.55 3.38 7.16
C VAL A 162 -2.54 4.49 7.46
N ILE A 163 -2.35 5.63 6.79
CA ILE A 163 -3.33 6.72 6.74
C ILE A 163 -4.32 6.37 5.64
N ARG A 164 -5.59 6.29 5.98
CA ARG A 164 -6.68 5.97 5.04
C ARG A 164 -7.42 7.23 4.63
N GLY A 165 -7.75 7.34 3.35
CA GLY A 165 -8.37 8.53 2.79
C GLY A 165 -7.35 9.59 2.38
N THR A 166 -7.84 10.76 2.05
CA THR A 166 -7.07 11.82 1.42
C THR A 166 -5.97 12.38 2.30
N ALA A 167 -4.72 12.10 1.96
CA ALA A 167 -3.53 12.62 2.64
C ALA A 167 -2.73 13.61 1.78
N ALA A 168 -3.31 14.09 0.68
CA ALA A 168 -2.61 14.88 -0.33
C ALA A 168 -2.12 16.24 0.17
N SER A 169 -2.80 16.84 1.16
CA SER A 169 -2.35 18.10 1.77
C SER A 169 -0.95 18.05 2.38
N LEU A 170 -0.48 16.85 2.71
CA LEU A 170 0.87 16.64 3.25
C LEU A 170 1.79 15.89 2.28
N TYR A 171 1.24 14.99 1.47
CA TYR A 171 2.04 14.02 0.72
C TYR A 171 1.92 14.14 -0.81
N GLY A 172 1.06 15.05 -1.33
CA GLY A 172 0.83 15.23 -2.75
C GLY A 172 -0.08 14.15 -3.34
N ASN A 173 0.31 13.53 -4.44
CA ASN A 173 -0.47 12.49 -5.16
C ASN A 173 -0.76 11.27 -4.26
N ALA A 174 -1.78 11.36 -3.40
CA ALA A 174 -2.15 10.41 -2.37
C ALA A 174 -3.66 10.42 -2.07
N SER A 175 -4.49 10.23 -3.10
CA SER A 175 -5.96 10.26 -2.99
C SER A 175 -6.51 9.14 -2.10
N GLY A 176 -5.91 7.94 -2.13
CA GLY A 176 -6.28 6.80 -1.30
C GLY A 176 -5.68 6.84 0.10
N GLY A 177 -4.52 7.46 0.25
CA GLY A 177 -3.82 7.51 1.53
C GLY A 177 -2.32 7.29 1.45
N VAL A 178 -1.73 6.97 2.60
CA VAL A 178 -0.28 6.75 2.75
C VAL A 178 -0.03 5.44 3.48
N ILE A 179 0.92 4.67 3.00
CA ILE A 179 1.50 3.52 3.70
C ILE A 179 2.94 3.90 4.05
N ASP A 180 3.24 4.07 5.32
CA ASP A 180 4.59 4.32 5.82
C ASP A 180 5.13 3.04 6.47
N ILE A 181 6.18 2.50 5.86
CA ILE A 181 6.87 1.30 6.29
C ILE A 181 8.06 1.72 7.12
N ARG A 182 8.08 1.33 8.38
CA ARG A 182 9.17 1.62 9.29
C ARG A 182 9.98 0.36 9.57
N SER A 183 11.28 0.46 9.38
CA SER A 183 12.20 -0.59 9.78
C SER A 183 12.17 -0.81 11.29
N ALA A 184 12.48 -2.02 11.72
CA ALA A 184 12.65 -2.34 13.13
C ALA A 184 13.80 -1.53 13.73
N ASP A 185 13.75 -1.31 15.04
CA ASP A 185 14.88 -0.68 15.72
C ASP A 185 16.10 -1.63 15.67
N PRO A 186 17.31 -1.12 15.35
CA PRO A 186 18.51 -1.95 15.38
C PRO A 186 18.71 -2.61 16.76
N PRO A 187 19.37 -3.78 16.82
CA PRO A 187 19.67 -4.43 18.09
C PRO A 187 20.41 -3.50 19.06
N ALA A 188 20.09 -3.61 20.36
CA ALA A 188 20.73 -2.81 21.41
C ALA A 188 22.18 -3.22 21.68
N ASP A 189 22.57 -4.44 21.30
CA ASP A 189 23.93 -4.95 21.44
C ASP A 189 24.89 -4.27 20.47
N ALA A 190 26.18 -4.31 20.76
CA ALA A 190 27.19 -3.78 19.84
C ALA A 190 27.22 -4.56 18.50
N PHE A 191 26.85 -5.83 18.54
CA PHE A 191 26.68 -6.69 17.37
C PHE A 191 25.66 -7.79 17.64
N ALA A 192 24.72 -7.94 16.73
CA ALA A 192 23.80 -9.08 16.67
C ALA A 192 23.65 -9.56 15.24
N ALA A 193 23.43 -10.86 15.06
CA ALA A 193 23.17 -11.46 13.77
C ALA A 193 21.96 -12.38 13.84
N GLN A 194 21.21 -12.47 12.75
CA GLN A 194 20.05 -13.35 12.64
C GLN A 194 20.06 -14.05 11.27
N LEU A 195 19.82 -15.36 11.28
CA LEU A 195 19.61 -16.15 10.08
C LEU A 195 18.18 -16.70 10.10
N ARG A 196 17.46 -16.51 9.01
CA ARG A 196 16.13 -17.08 8.79
C ARG A 196 16.17 -18.02 7.61
N SER A 197 15.58 -19.20 7.77
CA SER A 197 15.37 -20.16 6.70
C SER A 197 13.89 -20.54 6.66
N GLU A 198 13.30 -20.52 5.49
CA GLU A 198 11.93 -20.90 5.26
C GLU A 198 11.85 -21.85 4.08
N GLY A 199 11.01 -22.89 4.20
CA GLY A 199 10.66 -23.83 3.14
C GLY A 199 9.17 -24.11 3.15
N GLY A 200 8.59 -24.32 1.98
CA GLY A 200 7.14 -24.53 1.90
C GLY A 200 6.66 -25.16 0.60
N SER A 201 5.35 -25.25 0.47
CA SER A 201 4.66 -25.72 -0.72
C SER A 201 5.10 -24.94 -1.96
N TYR A 202 4.94 -25.57 -3.13
CA TYR A 202 5.27 -25.01 -4.44
C TYR A 202 6.78 -24.71 -4.62
N GLU A 203 7.63 -25.56 -4.00
CA GLU A 203 9.08 -25.42 -4.02
C GLU A 203 9.56 -24.03 -3.52
N THR A 204 8.80 -23.46 -2.60
CA THR A 204 9.14 -22.17 -2.01
C THR A 204 10.28 -22.36 -1.01
N SER A 205 11.36 -21.60 -1.18
CA SER A 205 12.44 -21.49 -0.23
C SER A 205 12.85 -20.03 -0.06
N ARG A 206 13.21 -19.65 1.16
CA ARG A 206 13.73 -18.32 1.46
C ARG A 206 14.84 -18.42 2.49
N PHE A 207 15.90 -17.65 2.27
CA PHE A 207 17.00 -17.49 3.21
C PHE A 207 17.27 -16.01 3.41
N THR A 208 17.36 -15.57 4.67
CA THR A 208 17.67 -14.18 4.99
C THR A 208 18.72 -14.12 6.08
N GLY A 209 19.75 -13.33 5.84
CA GLY A 209 20.74 -12.93 6.84
C GLY A 209 20.51 -11.48 7.23
N LEU A 210 20.53 -11.20 8.55
CA LEU A 210 20.45 -9.87 9.09
C LEU A 210 21.57 -9.66 10.10
N VAL A 211 22.20 -8.50 10.08
CA VAL A 211 23.19 -8.06 11.06
C VAL A 211 22.85 -6.65 11.51
N GLY A 212 23.16 -6.32 12.76
CA GLY A 212 22.93 -4.98 13.28
C GLY A 212 23.60 -4.80 14.63
N GLY A 213 23.54 -3.57 15.14
CA GLY A 213 24.08 -3.26 16.44
C GLY A 213 24.13 -1.77 16.74
N THR A 214 24.62 -1.44 17.92
CA THR A 214 24.77 -0.06 18.40
C THR A 214 26.25 0.24 18.65
N PHE A 215 26.58 1.52 18.49
CA PHE A 215 27.88 2.10 18.87
C PHE A 215 27.63 3.47 19.49
N ASN A 216 28.55 4.03 20.24
CA ASN A 216 28.43 5.27 21.04
C ASN A 216 27.18 6.14 20.78
N ASN A 217 27.13 6.82 19.62
CA ASN A 217 26.04 7.76 19.27
C ASN A 217 25.25 7.28 18.03
N GLY A 218 25.29 5.99 17.72
CA GLY A 218 24.61 5.51 16.54
C GLY A 218 24.27 4.01 16.58
N SER A 219 23.62 3.59 15.55
CA SER A 219 23.25 2.19 15.32
C SER A 219 23.24 1.87 13.83
N TYR A 220 23.29 0.60 13.51
CA TYR A 220 23.28 0.12 12.13
C TYR A 220 22.52 -1.20 12.02
N GLU A 221 22.00 -1.44 10.85
CA GLU A 221 21.45 -2.73 10.45
C GLU A 221 21.65 -2.95 8.96
N ALA A 222 21.79 -4.20 8.55
CA ALA A 222 21.81 -4.62 7.16
C ALA A 222 21.21 -6.01 7.03
N ASN A 223 20.54 -6.26 5.92
CA ASN A 223 20.01 -7.57 5.59
C ASN A 223 20.19 -7.90 4.13
N VAL A 224 20.24 -9.20 3.84
CA VAL A 224 20.14 -9.75 2.49
C VAL A 224 19.27 -10.99 2.53
N GLY A 225 18.35 -11.11 1.58
CA GLY A 225 17.44 -12.24 1.42
C GLY A 225 17.44 -12.78 0.01
N HIS A 226 17.23 -14.08 -0.13
CA HIS A 226 17.00 -14.74 -1.41
C HIS A 226 15.73 -15.58 -1.33
N THR A 227 14.81 -15.37 -2.25
CA THR A 227 13.54 -16.10 -2.40
C THR A 227 13.52 -16.83 -3.72
N SER A 228 13.12 -18.09 -3.69
CA SER A 228 12.91 -18.94 -4.85
C SER A 228 11.58 -19.67 -4.70
N THR A 229 10.73 -19.62 -5.70
CA THR A 229 9.45 -20.36 -5.73
C THR A 229 9.08 -20.70 -7.16
N ASN A 230 8.39 -21.83 -7.37
CA ASN A 230 7.75 -22.15 -8.63
C ASN A 230 6.27 -21.71 -8.64
N SER A 231 5.77 -21.28 -7.45
CA SER A 231 4.40 -20.83 -7.25
C SER A 231 3.35 -21.91 -7.56
N TYR A 232 2.07 -21.57 -7.38
CA TYR A 232 0.93 -22.48 -7.57
C TYR A 232 0.58 -22.69 -9.04
N ARG A 233 0.67 -21.64 -9.85
CA ARG A 233 0.27 -21.69 -11.27
C ARG A 233 1.44 -22.14 -12.14
N GLU A 234 1.11 -22.80 -13.24
CA GLU A 234 2.07 -23.02 -14.31
C GLU A 234 2.66 -21.68 -14.77
N TYR A 235 3.93 -21.67 -15.15
CA TYR A 235 4.63 -20.49 -15.65
C TYR A 235 4.51 -19.27 -14.71
N SER A 236 4.75 -19.48 -13.41
CA SER A 236 4.73 -18.44 -12.38
C SER A 236 5.92 -18.49 -11.43
N ALA A 237 7.05 -19.02 -11.90
CA ALA A 237 8.28 -19.07 -11.12
C ALA A 237 8.83 -17.67 -10.85
N GLN A 238 9.40 -17.51 -9.64
CA GLN A 238 10.06 -16.29 -9.19
C GLN A 238 11.42 -16.61 -8.56
N ARG A 239 12.39 -15.77 -8.84
CA ARG A 239 13.71 -15.74 -8.20
C ARG A 239 14.02 -14.29 -7.87
N LEU A 240 14.19 -13.98 -6.59
CA LEU A 240 14.37 -12.62 -6.08
C LEU A 240 15.46 -12.59 -5.03
N THR A 241 16.43 -11.71 -5.21
CA THR A 241 17.39 -11.32 -4.16
C THR A 241 17.12 -9.88 -3.78
N ASN A 242 16.97 -9.61 -2.49
CA ASN A 242 16.75 -8.26 -1.98
C ASN A 242 17.64 -7.99 -0.77
N GLY A 243 17.92 -6.72 -0.52
CA GLY A 243 18.68 -6.33 0.65
C GLY A 243 18.48 -4.87 0.98
N SER A 244 18.72 -4.54 2.24
CA SER A 244 18.74 -3.16 2.72
C SER A 244 19.81 -2.94 3.77
N ALA A 245 20.23 -1.69 3.93
CA ALA A 245 21.14 -1.25 4.98
C ALA A 245 20.68 0.11 5.52
N ARG A 246 20.80 0.31 6.82
CA ARG A 246 20.48 1.56 7.49
C ARG A 246 21.51 1.86 8.56
N ALA A 247 21.91 3.13 8.66
CA ALA A 247 22.76 3.64 9.71
C ALA A 247 22.14 4.90 10.29
N LEU A 248 22.06 4.97 11.62
CA LEU A 248 21.55 6.05 12.40
C LEU A 248 22.71 6.67 13.21
N TYR A 249 22.79 7.99 13.24
CA TYR A 249 23.83 8.69 13.98
C TYR A 249 23.31 10.00 14.56
N THR A 250 23.51 10.22 15.86
CA THR A 250 23.07 11.45 16.53
C THR A 250 24.28 12.30 16.90
N SER A 251 24.28 13.56 16.51
CA SER A 251 25.32 14.52 16.84
C SER A 251 24.78 15.93 16.98
N GLY A 252 25.13 16.63 18.07
CA GLY A 252 24.78 18.05 18.28
C GLY A 252 23.26 18.33 18.22
N GLY A 253 22.40 17.40 18.66
CA GLY A 253 20.94 17.53 18.60
C GLY A 253 20.36 17.28 17.21
N THR A 254 21.16 16.75 16.30
CA THR A 254 20.74 16.31 14.95
C THR A 254 20.82 14.79 14.82
N ASP A 255 19.74 14.19 14.40
CA ASP A 255 19.68 12.78 14.02
C ASP A 255 19.86 12.66 12.51
N PHE A 256 20.85 11.89 12.10
CA PHE A 256 21.12 11.54 10.71
C PHE A 256 20.71 10.09 10.47
N GLU A 257 20.10 9.83 9.31
CA GLU A 257 19.76 8.49 8.87
C GLU A 257 20.21 8.30 7.41
N LEU A 258 21.13 7.38 7.21
CA LEU A 258 21.56 6.89 5.89
C LEU A 258 20.87 5.55 5.64
N GLN A 259 20.23 5.39 4.48
CA GLN A 259 19.59 4.16 4.09
C GLN A 259 19.89 3.80 2.63
N ALA A 260 19.96 2.50 2.37
CA ALA A 260 20.10 1.94 1.04
C ALA A 260 19.24 0.69 0.91
N MET A 261 18.66 0.46 -0.25
CA MET A 261 17.95 -0.77 -0.58
C MET A 261 18.20 -1.17 -2.02
N GLY A 262 18.13 -2.46 -2.30
CA GLY A 262 18.31 -2.98 -3.65
C GLY A 262 17.63 -4.31 -3.85
N ILE A 263 17.32 -4.60 -5.11
CA ILE A 263 16.81 -5.89 -5.54
C ILE A 263 17.45 -6.32 -6.86
N ASP A 264 17.48 -7.63 -7.04
CA ASP A 264 17.72 -8.30 -8.31
C ASP A 264 16.71 -9.44 -8.47
N GLU A 265 15.81 -9.30 -9.45
CA GLU A 265 14.75 -10.25 -9.79
C GLU A 265 14.95 -10.72 -11.23
N PRO A 266 15.86 -11.69 -11.48
CA PRO A 266 16.14 -12.19 -12.83
C PRO A 266 15.00 -13.05 -13.40
N THR A 267 14.02 -13.43 -12.58
CA THR A 267 12.91 -14.28 -13.02
C THR A 267 11.64 -13.92 -12.26
N ALA A 268 10.66 -13.42 -12.99
CA ALA A 268 9.27 -13.30 -12.56
C ALA A 268 8.36 -13.64 -13.75
N GLN A 269 7.93 -14.90 -13.85
CA GLN A 269 7.11 -15.38 -14.96
C GLN A 269 5.67 -14.87 -14.86
N ASN A 270 5.01 -14.69 -16.01
CA ASN A 270 3.64 -14.20 -16.10
C ASN A 270 2.68 -15.30 -16.56
N PRO A 271 1.90 -15.91 -15.68
CA PRO A 271 0.90 -16.91 -16.07
C PRO A 271 -0.35 -16.32 -16.74
N GLY A 272 -0.55 -14.99 -16.67
CA GLY A 272 -1.73 -14.31 -17.19
C GLY A 272 -3.02 -14.60 -16.41
N ALA A 273 -4.06 -13.84 -16.69
CA ALA A 273 -5.40 -14.09 -16.16
C ALA A 273 -6.17 -15.11 -17.04
N LEU A 274 -7.15 -15.78 -16.46
CA LEU A 274 -7.95 -16.84 -17.05
C LEU A 274 -9.38 -16.37 -17.34
N THR A 275 -10.07 -17.04 -18.26
CA THR A 275 -11.53 -16.97 -18.38
C THR A 275 -12.22 -17.69 -17.23
N ALA A 276 -13.51 -17.46 -17.00
CA ALA A 276 -14.26 -18.15 -15.96
C ALA A 276 -14.20 -19.68 -16.11
N ALA A 277 -14.39 -20.20 -17.33
CA ALA A 277 -14.34 -21.62 -17.61
C ALA A 277 -12.95 -22.24 -17.34
N GLN A 278 -11.86 -21.52 -17.67
CA GLN A 278 -10.49 -21.95 -17.39
C GLN A 278 -10.20 -21.93 -15.88
N ALA A 279 -10.61 -20.87 -15.18
CA ALA A 279 -10.41 -20.74 -13.75
C ALA A 279 -11.17 -21.80 -12.93
N ASP A 280 -12.31 -22.27 -13.44
CA ASP A 280 -13.10 -23.33 -12.82
C ASP A 280 -12.53 -24.73 -13.10
N SER A 281 -12.17 -25.02 -14.35
CA SER A 281 -11.75 -26.37 -14.78
C SER A 281 -10.28 -26.69 -14.51
N ALA A 282 -9.39 -25.68 -14.61
CA ALA A 282 -7.94 -25.84 -14.45
C ALA A 282 -7.32 -24.58 -13.78
N PRO A 283 -7.61 -24.33 -12.52
CA PRO A 283 -7.21 -23.10 -11.82
C PRO A 283 -5.68 -22.90 -11.74
N TRP A 284 -4.90 -23.94 -11.92
CA TRP A 284 -3.43 -23.89 -11.92
C TRP A 284 -2.80 -23.56 -13.27
N MET A 285 -3.58 -23.60 -14.37
CA MET A 285 -3.03 -23.40 -15.72
C MET A 285 -2.53 -21.96 -15.94
N ALA A 286 -1.53 -21.80 -16.81
CA ALA A 286 -1.16 -20.52 -17.39
C ALA A 286 -1.93 -20.25 -18.68
N ASP A 287 -2.12 -18.98 -19.02
CA ASP A 287 -2.61 -18.59 -20.34
C ASP A 287 -1.60 -19.03 -21.42
N PRO A 288 -2.01 -19.85 -22.41
CA PRO A 288 -1.10 -20.35 -23.43
C PRO A 288 -0.38 -19.27 -24.24
N SER A 289 -0.95 -18.05 -24.36
CA SER A 289 -0.31 -16.94 -25.06
C SER A 289 0.87 -16.39 -24.26
N GLN A 290 0.75 -16.32 -22.93
CA GLN A 290 1.83 -15.85 -22.05
C GLN A 290 3.01 -16.83 -22.10
N VAL A 291 2.74 -18.13 -22.01
CA VAL A 291 3.77 -19.19 -22.10
C VAL A 291 4.49 -19.14 -23.45
N ARG A 292 3.71 -19.11 -24.54
CA ARG A 292 4.25 -19.08 -25.91
C ARG A 292 5.13 -17.85 -26.15
N LYS A 293 4.73 -16.69 -25.63
CA LYS A 293 5.45 -15.42 -25.77
C LYS A 293 6.55 -15.24 -24.71
N LYS A 294 6.76 -16.22 -23.84
CA LYS A 294 7.70 -16.19 -22.71
C LYS A 294 7.54 -14.92 -21.86
N ALA A 295 6.28 -14.54 -21.60
CA ALA A 295 5.97 -13.32 -20.87
C ALA A 295 6.51 -13.39 -19.44
N ARG A 296 7.28 -12.38 -19.05
CA ARG A 296 7.96 -12.31 -17.76
C ARG A 296 8.40 -10.88 -17.43
N LYS A 297 8.89 -10.70 -16.24
CA LYS A 297 9.56 -9.46 -15.80
C LYS A 297 10.94 -9.82 -15.23
N GLU A 298 11.93 -9.02 -15.57
CA GLU A 298 13.27 -9.03 -14.99
C GLU A 298 13.55 -7.61 -14.48
N VAL A 299 13.95 -7.47 -13.22
CA VAL A 299 14.13 -6.17 -12.58
C VAL A 299 15.41 -6.17 -11.75
N SER A 300 16.19 -5.11 -11.88
CA SER A 300 17.22 -4.75 -10.91
C SER A 300 17.04 -3.30 -10.48
N MET A 301 17.27 -3.01 -9.19
CA MET A 301 17.08 -1.65 -8.65
C MET A 301 18.01 -1.41 -7.46
N ILE A 302 18.45 -0.17 -7.33
CA ILE A 302 19.08 0.35 -6.13
C ILE A 302 18.52 1.73 -5.82
N GLN A 303 18.30 2.01 -4.54
CA GLN A 303 17.91 3.34 -4.04
C GLN A 303 18.64 3.64 -2.75
N THR A 304 19.13 4.87 -2.61
CA THR A 304 19.82 5.37 -1.42
C THR A 304 19.20 6.68 -0.98
N GLY A 305 19.26 6.97 0.32
CA GLY A 305 18.75 8.23 0.87
C GLY A 305 19.48 8.62 2.13
N LEU A 306 19.57 9.93 2.34
CA LEU A 306 20.08 10.56 3.55
C LEU A 306 19.02 11.52 4.08
N SER A 307 18.71 11.42 5.36
CA SER A 307 17.86 12.38 6.06
C SER A 307 18.57 12.96 7.29
N ALA A 308 18.19 14.17 7.66
CA ALA A 308 18.64 14.84 8.85
C ALA A 308 17.45 15.48 9.56
N ARG A 309 17.37 15.28 10.86
CA ARG A 309 16.34 15.84 11.75
C ARG A 309 17.02 16.58 12.89
N HIS A 310 16.82 17.87 12.97
CA HIS A 310 17.38 18.72 14.02
C HIS A 310 16.26 19.24 14.94
N ALA A 311 16.39 18.94 16.24
CA ALA A 311 15.46 19.45 17.23
C ALA A 311 15.72 20.93 17.51
N LEU A 312 14.68 21.75 17.44
CA LEU A 312 14.69 23.16 17.81
C LEU A 312 14.13 23.36 19.23
N MET A 313 14.34 24.52 19.81
CA MET A 313 13.74 24.85 21.11
C MET A 313 12.22 24.75 21.08
N GLY A 314 11.60 24.27 22.17
CA GLY A 314 10.16 24.27 22.37
C GLY A 314 9.38 23.30 21.45
N SER A 315 9.84 22.09 21.20
CA SER A 315 9.20 21.11 20.30
C SER A 315 9.21 21.47 18.80
N GLY A 316 10.03 22.42 18.39
CA GLY A 316 10.28 22.71 16.98
C GLY A 316 11.21 21.67 16.33
N GLU A 317 11.18 21.56 15.01
CA GLU A 317 11.97 20.60 14.25
C GLU A 317 12.32 21.16 12.87
N LEU A 318 13.57 20.95 12.45
CA LEU A 318 13.98 21.03 11.05
C LEU A 318 14.22 19.62 10.53
N PHE A 319 13.66 19.32 9.38
CA PHE A 319 13.85 18.05 8.67
C PHE A 319 14.28 18.31 7.23
N ALA A 320 15.27 17.58 6.76
CA ALA A 320 15.69 17.56 5.37
C ALA A 320 15.99 16.13 4.92
N GLN A 321 15.73 15.84 3.66
CA GLN A 321 16.09 14.56 3.05
C GLN A 321 16.46 14.73 1.59
N VAL A 322 17.36 13.86 1.12
CA VAL A 322 17.70 13.67 -0.29
C VAL A 322 17.80 12.17 -0.58
N TYR A 323 17.40 11.78 -1.78
CA TYR A 323 17.50 10.38 -2.20
C TYR A 323 17.66 10.29 -3.71
N GLY A 324 18.17 9.13 -4.15
CA GLY A 324 18.31 8.82 -5.56
C GLY A 324 18.54 7.35 -5.79
N GLY A 325 18.37 6.92 -7.04
CA GLY A 325 18.53 5.52 -7.39
C GLY A 325 18.34 5.25 -8.87
N GLY A 326 18.47 3.99 -9.24
CA GLY A 326 18.24 3.52 -10.59
C GLY A 326 17.48 2.20 -10.61
N ARG A 327 16.71 1.98 -11.67
CA ARG A 327 15.96 0.75 -11.93
C ARG A 327 16.09 0.35 -13.39
N SER A 328 16.42 -0.90 -13.65
CA SER A 328 16.34 -1.51 -14.97
C SER A 328 15.20 -2.51 -15.00
N LEU A 329 14.34 -2.40 -15.99
CA LEU A 329 13.22 -3.31 -16.26
C LEU A 329 13.39 -3.91 -17.66
N TYR A 330 13.27 -5.24 -17.77
CA TYR A 330 13.10 -5.97 -19.01
C TYR A 330 11.82 -6.81 -18.91
N ASN A 331 10.85 -6.54 -19.79
CA ASN A 331 9.50 -7.09 -19.66
C ASN A 331 8.95 -7.56 -21.01
N PRO A 332 9.24 -8.80 -21.44
CA PRO A 332 8.54 -9.44 -22.52
C PRO A 332 7.05 -9.62 -22.18
N LEU A 333 6.20 -9.01 -23.00
CA LEU A 333 4.74 -9.10 -22.95
C LEU A 333 4.23 -9.86 -24.20
N THR A 334 2.96 -10.16 -24.27
CA THR A 334 2.38 -10.87 -25.41
C THR A 334 2.45 -10.07 -26.72
N PHE A 335 2.45 -8.76 -26.65
CA PHE A 335 2.41 -7.84 -27.79
C PHE A 335 3.74 -7.11 -28.08
N ALA A 336 4.63 -6.98 -27.09
CA ALA A 336 5.91 -6.30 -27.22
C ALA A 336 6.92 -6.75 -26.16
N ILE A 337 8.18 -6.46 -26.35
CA ILE A 337 9.19 -6.49 -25.31
C ILE A 337 9.48 -5.05 -24.90
N VAL A 338 9.25 -4.73 -23.63
CA VAL A 338 9.46 -3.40 -23.06
C VAL A 338 10.73 -3.39 -22.23
N ARG A 339 11.61 -2.43 -22.43
CA ARG A 339 12.76 -2.16 -21.60
C ARG A 339 12.72 -0.72 -21.11
N VAL A 340 12.94 -0.51 -19.82
CA VAL A 340 13.02 0.82 -19.21
C VAL A 340 14.27 0.88 -18.32
N ASN A 341 15.13 1.84 -18.59
CA ASN A 341 16.24 2.19 -17.73
C ASN A 341 15.91 3.52 -17.06
N ARG A 342 15.65 3.46 -15.75
CA ARG A 342 15.18 4.59 -14.94
C ARG A 342 16.27 5.15 -14.07
N GLY A 343 16.43 6.46 -14.06
CA GLY A 343 17.05 7.23 -13.00
C GLY A 343 15.98 7.96 -12.19
N GLN A 344 16.09 7.95 -10.86
CA GLN A 344 15.16 8.66 -9.98
C GLN A 344 15.92 9.42 -8.90
N TRP A 345 15.37 10.57 -8.49
CA TRP A 345 15.92 11.42 -7.45
C TRP A 345 14.83 12.23 -6.77
N GLY A 346 15.10 12.70 -5.60
CA GLY A 346 14.22 13.60 -4.89
C GLY A 346 14.79 14.11 -3.60
N GLY A 347 14.03 14.98 -2.97
CA GLY A 347 14.35 15.54 -1.68
C GLY A 347 13.19 16.33 -1.12
N GLY A 348 13.34 16.74 0.12
CA GLY A 348 12.36 17.59 0.79
C GLY A 348 12.96 18.27 1.99
N ALA A 349 12.38 19.40 2.35
CA ALA A 349 12.71 20.13 3.56
C ALA A 349 11.43 20.57 4.28
N ARG A 350 11.46 20.57 5.60
CA ARG A 350 10.35 20.98 6.44
C ARG A 350 10.88 21.69 7.69
N ALA A 351 10.23 22.79 8.05
CA ALA A 351 10.36 23.43 9.35
C ALA A 351 9.02 23.32 10.09
N THR A 352 9.06 22.88 11.33
CA THR A 352 7.91 22.86 12.25
C THR A 352 8.26 23.65 13.48
N ALA A 353 7.39 24.55 13.91
CA ALA A 353 7.62 25.37 15.09
C ALA A 353 6.34 25.54 15.92
N PRO A 354 6.44 25.53 17.26
CA PRO A 354 5.37 26.00 18.12
C PRO A 354 5.27 27.51 17.97
N LEU A 355 4.07 28.03 17.81
CA LEU A 355 3.76 29.45 17.70
C LEU A 355 2.65 29.80 18.69
N LYS A 356 2.62 31.09 19.11
CA LYS A 356 1.45 31.65 19.80
C LYS A 356 0.78 32.64 18.86
N LEU A 357 -0.41 32.28 18.38
CA LEU A 357 -1.18 33.16 17.51
C LEU A 357 -2.55 33.41 18.16
N LEU A 358 -2.95 34.68 18.30
CA LEU A 358 -4.23 35.08 18.95
C LEU A 358 -4.41 34.52 20.37
N GLY A 359 -3.31 34.28 21.11
CA GLY A 359 -3.33 33.73 22.46
C GLY A 359 -3.52 32.20 22.53
N LEU A 360 -3.58 31.52 21.39
CA LEU A 360 -3.70 30.06 21.28
C LEU A 360 -2.33 29.44 21.00
N ASP A 361 -2.15 28.21 21.47
CA ASP A 361 -0.97 27.42 21.18
C ASP A 361 -1.14 26.73 19.82
N ASN A 362 -0.30 27.13 18.86
CA ASN A 362 -0.27 26.63 17.48
C ASN A 362 1.01 25.83 17.24
N ARG A 363 0.93 24.90 16.31
CA ARG A 363 2.08 24.19 15.73
C ARG A 363 2.02 24.32 14.21
N ALA A 364 2.80 25.24 13.68
CA ALA A 364 2.87 25.47 12.24
C ALA A 364 3.99 24.66 11.59
N SER A 365 3.73 24.15 10.39
CA SER A 365 4.70 23.43 9.56
C SER A 365 4.67 24.00 8.15
N ILE A 366 5.85 24.30 7.61
CA ILE A 366 6.04 24.67 6.20
C ILE A 366 7.06 23.74 5.58
N GLY A 367 6.84 23.34 4.35
CA GLY A 367 7.78 22.46 3.68
C GLY A 367 7.62 22.44 2.18
N VAL A 368 8.56 21.77 1.51
CA VAL A 368 8.56 21.54 0.07
C VAL A 368 9.15 20.16 -0.21
N ASP A 369 8.54 19.45 -1.18
CA ASP A 369 9.08 18.22 -1.76
C ASP A 369 9.39 18.45 -3.23
N VAL A 370 10.48 17.86 -3.69
CA VAL A 370 10.87 17.82 -5.11
C VAL A 370 11.21 16.39 -5.49
N GLN A 371 10.77 15.96 -6.68
CA GLN A 371 11.04 14.62 -7.19
C GLN A 371 11.26 14.67 -8.70
N GLY A 372 12.09 13.76 -9.21
CA GLY A 372 12.30 13.60 -10.64
C GLY A 372 12.52 12.14 -11.01
N VAL A 373 12.05 11.78 -12.19
CA VAL A 373 12.26 10.49 -12.86
C VAL A 373 12.69 10.76 -14.28
N SER A 374 13.66 9.99 -14.77
CA SER A 374 14.13 10.02 -16.15
C SER A 374 14.26 8.59 -16.64
N ASP A 375 13.43 8.22 -17.63
CA ASP A 375 13.35 6.89 -18.20
C ASP A 375 13.87 6.91 -19.65
N HIS A 376 14.77 5.99 -19.98
CA HIS A 376 15.02 5.64 -21.36
C HIS A 376 14.24 4.36 -21.67
N ARG A 377 13.23 4.48 -22.52
CA ARG A 377 12.28 3.42 -22.84
C ARG A 377 12.46 2.93 -24.27
N PHE A 378 12.48 1.61 -24.40
CA PHE A 378 12.54 0.91 -25.67
C PHE A 378 11.43 -0.14 -25.76
N ASN A 379 10.85 -0.29 -26.95
CA ASN A 379 9.98 -1.42 -27.26
C ASN A 379 10.47 -2.15 -28.51
N TRP A 380 10.31 -3.47 -28.51
CA TRP A 380 10.56 -4.34 -29.66
C TRP A 380 9.39 -5.29 -29.88
N ALA A 381 9.28 -5.82 -31.08
CA ALA A 381 8.39 -6.95 -31.36
C ALA A 381 8.85 -8.17 -30.56
N ASN A 382 7.91 -8.91 -29.95
CA ASN A 382 8.19 -10.17 -29.28
C ASN A 382 8.11 -11.32 -30.28
N CYS A 383 9.25 -11.90 -30.66
CA CYS A 383 9.36 -12.96 -31.66
C CYS A 383 9.17 -14.37 -31.12
N ASN A 384 9.07 -14.52 -29.78
CA ASN A 384 8.85 -15.86 -29.19
C ASN A 384 7.58 -16.51 -29.73
N GLY A 385 7.67 -17.83 -30.01
CA GLY A 385 6.55 -18.68 -30.40
C GLY A 385 5.89 -18.35 -31.73
N LEU A 386 6.57 -17.62 -32.62
CA LEU A 386 6.15 -17.47 -34.01
C LEU A 386 6.53 -18.72 -34.82
N ALA A 387 5.63 -19.15 -35.70
CA ALA A 387 5.84 -20.32 -36.53
C ALA A 387 6.68 -20.02 -37.78
N ALA A 388 6.70 -18.77 -38.24
CA ALA A 388 7.44 -18.32 -39.40
C ALA A 388 7.93 -16.88 -39.22
N PRO A 389 9.04 -16.48 -39.87
CA PRO A 389 9.52 -15.12 -39.91
C PRO A 389 8.45 -14.12 -40.41
N SER A 390 8.52 -12.91 -39.88
CA SER A 390 7.66 -11.78 -40.29
C SER A 390 8.52 -10.53 -40.52
N ALA A 391 7.94 -9.45 -41.05
CA ALA A 391 8.66 -8.20 -41.22
C ALA A 391 9.25 -7.66 -39.90
N ALA A 392 8.54 -7.86 -38.78
CA ALA A 392 8.99 -7.44 -37.46
C ALA A 392 9.91 -8.47 -36.78
N CYS A 393 9.91 -9.74 -37.20
CA CYS A 393 10.65 -10.85 -36.60
C CYS A 393 11.30 -11.70 -37.69
N GLN A 394 12.43 -11.26 -38.23
CA GLN A 394 13.13 -11.96 -39.30
C GLN A 394 13.96 -13.14 -38.78
N ASP A 395 14.57 -13.00 -37.63
CA ASP A 395 15.33 -14.03 -36.92
C ASP A 395 14.54 -14.56 -35.72
N LEU A 396 13.99 -15.77 -35.84
CA LEU A 396 13.22 -16.42 -34.76
C LEU A 396 14.09 -17.04 -33.66
N SER A 397 15.41 -17.06 -33.81
CA SER A 397 16.33 -17.46 -32.71
C SER A 397 16.50 -16.35 -31.68
N ASN A 398 16.21 -15.11 -32.05
CA ASN A 398 16.24 -13.94 -31.20
C ASN A 398 14.80 -13.61 -30.71
N GLU A 399 14.61 -13.41 -29.43
CA GLU A 399 13.30 -13.03 -28.90
C GLU A 399 12.93 -11.57 -29.23
N GLN A 400 13.94 -10.69 -29.40
CA GLN A 400 13.74 -9.31 -29.80
C GLN A 400 13.73 -9.20 -31.33
N GLY A 401 12.63 -8.74 -31.85
CA GLY A 401 12.48 -8.38 -33.27
C GLY A 401 12.80 -6.90 -33.54
N ALA A 402 12.11 -6.34 -34.52
CA ALA A 402 12.27 -4.93 -34.88
C ALA A 402 11.91 -4.03 -33.70
N ARG A 403 12.70 -2.96 -33.53
CA ARG A 403 12.39 -1.89 -32.58
C ARG A 403 11.15 -1.14 -33.04
N SER A 404 10.27 -0.79 -32.10
CA SER A 404 9.03 -0.07 -32.36
C SER A 404 8.89 1.19 -31.50
N LEU A 405 9.82 1.46 -30.58
CA LEU A 405 9.84 2.66 -29.77
C LEU A 405 11.23 2.89 -29.20
N ASP A 406 11.67 4.14 -29.15
CA ASP A 406 12.89 4.61 -28.51
C ASP A 406 12.64 6.05 -28.06
N GLN A 407 12.44 6.25 -26.74
CA GLN A 407 12.10 7.58 -26.23
C GLN A 407 12.72 7.84 -24.86
N GLN A 408 12.96 9.13 -24.59
CA GLN A 408 13.35 9.63 -23.29
C GLN A 408 12.12 10.24 -22.61
N GLU A 409 11.69 9.67 -21.49
CA GLU A 409 10.57 10.16 -20.69
C GLU A 409 11.10 10.85 -19.42
N LYS A 410 10.60 12.03 -19.09
CA LYS A 410 10.97 12.76 -17.87
C LYS A 410 9.73 13.22 -17.16
N VAL A 411 9.69 13.01 -15.84
CA VAL A 411 8.64 13.57 -14.98
C VAL A 411 9.31 14.27 -13.81
N SER A 412 8.92 15.49 -13.56
CA SER A 412 9.39 16.28 -12.43
C SER A 412 8.21 16.84 -11.66
N SER A 413 8.32 16.88 -10.34
CA SER A 413 7.29 17.44 -9.47
C SER A 413 7.88 18.34 -8.39
N VAL A 414 7.14 19.39 -8.04
CA VAL A 414 7.41 20.24 -6.88
C VAL A 414 6.12 20.51 -6.14
N GLY A 415 6.15 20.37 -4.80
CA GLY A 415 4.98 20.50 -3.94
C GLY A 415 5.29 21.26 -2.65
N PRO A 416 5.18 22.60 -2.63
CA PRO A 416 5.17 23.36 -1.39
C PRO A 416 3.88 23.13 -0.60
N TYR A 417 3.98 23.13 0.73
CA TYR A 417 2.84 22.98 1.63
C TYR A 417 2.99 23.76 2.91
N LEU A 418 1.84 24.09 3.50
CA LEU A 418 1.69 24.72 4.80
C LEU A 418 0.63 23.99 5.60
N ARG A 419 0.87 23.78 6.90
CA ARG A 419 -0.12 23.24 7.84
C ARG A 419 -0.02 23.99 9.16
N ASP A 420 -1.14 24.27 9.78
CA ASP A 420 -1.24 24.78 11.14
C ASP A 420 -2.17 23.91 11.99
N GLU A 421 -1.80 23.70 13.23
CA GLU A 421 -2.57 22.95 14.23
C GLU A 421 -2.75 23.85 15.46
N VAL A 422 -4.00 24.07 15.83
CA VAL A 422 -4.40 24.93 16.94
C VAL A 422 -5.06 24.09 18.03
N GLU A 423 -4.47 24.13 19.24
CA GLU A 423 -5.09 23.50 20.42
C GLU A 423 -5.83 24.55 21.27
N PHE A 424 -7.05 24.28 21.64
CA PHE A 424 -7.87 25.17 22.47
C PHE A 424 -8.74 24.42 23.48
N GLY A 425 -9.01 25.07 24.62
CA GLY A 425 -9.80 24.51 25.70
C GLY A 425 -9.28 23.18 26.29
N GLY A 426 -8.01 22.82 26.02
CA GLY A 426 -7.38 21.58 26.50
C GLY A 426 -7.98 20.29 25.93
N ARG A 427 -9.01 20.38 25.05
CA ARG A 427 -9.77 19.25 24.53
C ARG A 427 -9.92 19.23 23.01
N TYR A 428 -9.70 20.35 22.36
CA TYR A 428 -9.99 20.50 20.93
C TYR A 428 -8.72 20.77 20.16
N LEU A 429 -8.59 20.13 19.00
CA LEU A 429 -7.55 20.38 18.02
C LEU A 429 -8.21 20.71 16.69
N LEU A 430 -7.88 21.85 16.10
CA LEU A 430 -8.18 22.20 14.73
C LEU A 430 -6.90 22.12 13.92
N SER A 431 -6.93 21.41 12.81
CA SER A 431 -5.81 21.28 11.86
C SER A 431 -6.26 21.79 10.51
N ALA A 432 -5.50 22.70 9.91
CA ALA A 432 -5.72 23.19 8.55
C ALA A 432 -4.43 23.08 7.75
N GLY A 433 -4.52 22.64 6.50
CA GLY A 433 -3.36 22.49 5.64
C GLY A 433 -3.71 22.74 4.19
N ILE A 434 -2.72 23.13 3.41
CA ILE A 434 -2.83 23.30 1.97
C ILE A 434 -1.51 22.93 1.31
N ARG A 435 -1.60 22.30 0.16
CA ARG A 435 -0.46 21.97 -0.70
C ARG A 435 -0.78 22.35 -2.14
N ALA A 436 0.23 22.83 -2.85
CA ALA A 436 0.18 23.07 -4.28
C ALA A 436 1.18 22.13 -4.97
N ASP A 437 0.73 21.34 -5.91
CA ASP A 437 1.59 20.43 -6.67
C ASP A 437 1.64 20.83 -8.14
N TYR A 438 2.85 20.84 -8.70
CA TYR A 438 3.15 21.03 -10.10
C TYR A 438 3.88 19.79 -10.59
N VAL A 439 3.33 19.13 -11.62
CA VAL A 439 3.91 17.92 -12.20
C VAL A 439 4.09 18.14 -13.70
N LYS A 440 5.34 18.13 -14.16
CA LYS A 440 5.70 18.28 -15.57
C LYS A 440 6.08 16.95 -16.16
N PHE A 441 5.49 16.62 -17.30
CA PHE A 441 5.77 15.46 -18.13
C PHE A 441 6.43 15.94 -19.43
N GLU A 442 7.48 15.24 -19.87
CA GLU A 442 8.20 15.49 -21.11
C GLU A 442 8.56 14.14 -21.74
N VAL A 443 8.37 14.04 -23.05
CA VAL A 443 8.82 12.92 -23.87
C VAL A 443 9.56 13.48 -25.06
N ASP A 444 10.76 12.96 -25.27
CA ASP A 444 11.56 13.18 -26.47
C ASP A 444 11.57 11.85 -27.24
N ASP A 445 10.90 11.79 -28.39
CA ASP A 445 10.88 10.62 -29.28
C ASP A 445 12.14 10.58 -30.14
N ASN A 446 12.92 9.51 -29.99
CA ASN A 446 14.13 9.26 -30.75
C ASN A 446 13.90 8.22 -31.88
N PHE A 447 12.69 7.64 -31.97
CA PHE A 447 12.37 6.65 -32.98
C PHE A 447 11.98 7.34 -34.30
N PRO A 448 12.39 6.82 -35.48
CA PRO A 448 12.10 7.45 -36.74
C PRO A 448 10.60 7.64 -37.00
N VAL A 449 10.20 8.87 -37.23
CA VAL A 449 8.81 9.25 -37.55
C VAL A 449 8.42 8.75 -38.95
N SER A 450 7.21 8.16 -39.07
CA SER A 450 6.62 7.68 -40.32
C SER A 450 5.08 7.74 -40.24
N GLU A 451 4.39 7.43 -41.35
CA GLU A 451 2.91 7.34 -41.33
C GLU A 451 2.37 6.32 -40.33
N SER A 452 3.10 5.23 -40.06
CA SER A 452 2.73 4.20 -39.10
C SER A 452 3.33 4.40 -37.71
N ASN A 453 4.16 5.41 -37.52
CA ASN A 453 4.79 5.77 -36.25
C ASN A 453 4.83 7.31 -36.18
N PRO A 454 3.79 7.94 -35.64
CA PRO A 454 3.79 9.40 -35.47
C PRO A 454 4.84 9.82 -34.42
N ASP A 455 5.17 11.14 -34.43
CA ASP A 455 6.05 11.72 -33.41
C ASP A 455 5.35 11.71 -32.04
N ASP A 456 5.92 10.97 -31.09
CA ASP A 456 5.42 10.87 -29.70
C ASP A 456 6.00 11.95 -28.78
N SER A 457 6.84 12.86 -29.29
CA SER A 457 7.39 13.97 -28.50
C SER A 457 6.30 14.91 -27.99
N GLY A 458 6.50 15.40 -26.77
CA GLY A 458 5.56 16.34 -26.18
C GLY A 458 5.89 16.72 -24.75
N GLN A 459 5.22 17.76 -24.27
CA GLN A 459 5.30 18.17 -22.87
C GLN A 459 3.93 18.54 -22.34
N ARG A 460 3.70 18.27 -21.05
CA ARG A 460 2.47 18.65 -20.37
C ARG A 460 2.74 18.97 -18.91
N THR A 461 2.17 20.07 -18.41
CA THR A 461 2.23 20.43 -16.99
C THR A 461 0.84 20.34 -16.41
N LEU A 462 0.73 19.57 -15.33
CA LEU A 462 -0.48 19.41 -14.53
C LEU A 462 -0.26 20.07 -13.17
N HIS A 463 -1.31 20.66 -12.61
CA HIS A 463 -1.25 21.29 -11.29
C HIS A 463 -2.49 20.97 -10.48
N ALA A 464 -2.33 20.91 -9.16
CA ALA A 464 -3.43 20.66 -8.24
C ALA A 464 -3.23 21.37 -6.91
N TRP A 465 -4.36 21.67 -6.27
CA TRP A 465 -4.42 22.19 -4.89
C TRP A 465 -5.12 21.19 -4.00
N SER A 466 -4.49 20.88 -2.86
CA SER A 466 -4.96 19.89 -1.90
C SER A 466 -5.17 20.53 -0.52
N PRO A 467 -6.28 21.26 -0.30
CA PRO A 467 -6.64 21.75 1.03
C PRO A 467 -7.17 20.64 1.92
N MET A 468 -6.99 20.80 3.23
CA MET A 468 -7.55 19.95 4.27
C MET A 468 -7.90 20.78 5.49
N VAL A 469 -9.05 20.48 6.11
CA VAL A 469 -9.42 20.95 7.44
C VAL A 469 -9.89 19.76 8.26
N GLY A 470 -9.35 19.60 9.45
CA GLY A 470 -9.66 18.51 10.37
C GLY A 470 -9.86 19.01 11.79
N PHE A 471 -10.75 18.36 12.51
CA PHE A 471 -11.11 18.68 13.89
C PHE A 471 -11.07 17.43 14.75
N VAL A 472 -10.52 17.54 15.97
CA VAL A 472 -10.54 16.49 16.98
C VAL A 472 -11.14 17.04 18.27
N ALA A 473 -12.11 16.33 18.81
CA ALA A 473 -12.64 16.54 20.16
C ALA A 473 -12.20 15.39 21.07
N ARG A 474 -11.31 15.66 22.03
CA ARG A 474 -10.92 14.71 23.07
C ARG A 474 -12.07 14.55 24.08
N LEU A 475 -12.87 13.52 23.94
CA LEU A 475 -14.00 13.21 24.84
C LEU A 475 -13.50 12.82 26.21
N SER A 476 -12.34 12.15 26.24
CA SER A 476 -11.55 11.82 27.44
C SER A 476 -10.09 11.60 27.03
N PRO A 477 -9.16 11.35 27.96
CA PRO A 477 -7.76 11.04 27.62
C PRO A 477 -7.58 9.81 26.72
N LEU A 478 -8.57 8.92 26.66
CA LEU A 478 -8.53 7.66 25.90
C LEU A 478 -9.56 7.58 24.77
N HIS A 479 -10.36 8.64 24.54
CA HIS A 479 -11.41 8.64 23.52
C HIS A 479 -11.45 9.96 22.76
N SER A 480 -11.45 9.89 21.44
CA SER A 480 -11.51 11.06 20.56
C SER A 480 -12.53 10.87 19.44
N LEU A 481 -13.33 11.90 19.22
CA LEU A 481 -14.15 12.08 18.03
C LEU A 481 -13.38 12.98 17.07
N TYR A 482 -13.36 12.66 15.77
CA TYR A 482 -12.76 13.50 14.77
C TYR A 482 -13.63 13.65 13.53
N ALA A 483 -13.43 14.74 12.82
CA ALA A 483 -14.01 14.96 11.50
C ALA A 483 -12.98 15.64 10.60
N ASN A 484 -13.02 15.36 9.29
CA ASN A 484 -12.21 16.08 8.31
C ASN A 484 -12.93 16.26 6.97
N VAL A 485 -12.50 17.30 6.27
CA VAL A 485 -12.78 17.51 4.85
C VAL A 485 -11.45 17.74 4.16
N SER A 486 -11.20 17.00 3.08
CA SER A 486 -9.94 17.05 2.38
C SER A 486 -10.11 16.83 0.89
N ARG A 487 -9.27 17.50 0.08
CA ARG A 487 -9.20 17.33 -1.37
C ARG A 487 -7.87 16.71 -1.78
N ALA A 488 -7.91 15.84 -2.79
CA ALA A 488 -6.74 15.23 -3.37
C ALA A 488 -6.83 15.15 -4.89
N PHE A 489 -5.72 14.79 -5.49
CA PHE A 489 -5.61 14.57 -6.92
C PHE A 489 -4.79 13.31 -7.23
N GLU A 490 -4.94 12.83 -8.45
CA GLU A 490 -4.10 11.82 -9.06
C GLU A 490 -3.81 12.21 -10.51
N THR A 491 -2.53 12.30 -10.88
CA THR A 491 -2.13 12.58 -12.26
C THR A 491 -2.12 11.29 -13.07
N PRO A 492 -2.40 11.33 -14.39
CA PRO A 492 -1.99 10.26 -15.29
C PRO A 492 -0.47 10.06 -15.24
N THR A 493 0.01 8.88 -15.60
CA THR A 493 1.43 8.60 -15.84
C THR A 493 1.82 8.94 -17.29
N THR A 494 3.11 8.96 -17.58
CA THR A 494 3.61 9.12 -18.96
C THR A 494 3.00 8.08 -19.91
N THR A 495 2.97 6.82 -19.49
CA THR A 495 2.38 5.72 -20.28
C THR A 495 0.87 5.90 -20.51
N GLU A 496 0.14 6.39 -19.54
CA GLU A 496 -1.30 6.67 -19.65
C GLU A 496 -1.56 7.84 -20.60
N LEU A 497 -0.76 8.90 -20.52
CA LEU A 497 -0.84 10.05 -21.40
C LEU A 497 -0.46 9.70 -22.86
N GLY A 498 0.57 8.88 -23.08
CA GLY A 498 1.06 8.51 -24.40
C GLY A 498 0.27 7.38 -25.07
N ASN A 499 -0.53 6.59 -24.32
CA ASN A 499 -1.32 5.51 -24.88
C ASN A 499 -2.66 6.01 -25.43
N GLN A 500 -2.70 6.33 -26.74
CA GLN A 500 -3.91 6.78 -27.42
C GLN A 500 -4.52 5.65 -28.27
N ALA A 501 -5.80 5.32 -28.03
CA ALA A 501 -6.49 4.23 -28.74
C ALA A 501 -6.73 4.52 -30.25
N ASN A 502 -6.68 5.79 -30.62
CA ASN A 502 -6.81 6.24 -32.02
C ASN A 502 -5.49 6.19 -32.80
N GLY A 503 -4.36 5.81 -32.15
CA GLY A 503 -3.05 5.74 -32.76
C GLY A 503 -2.36 7.09 -32.98
N SER A 504 -2.89 8.19 -32.42
CA SER A 504 -2.24 9.50 -32.49
C SER A 504 -0.94 9.51 -31.67
N GLY A 505 0.07 10.26 -32.12
CA GLY A 505 1.29 10.51 -31.39
C GLY A 505 1.15 11.56 -30.29
N GLY A 506 2.17 11.69 -29.46
CA GLY A 506 2.24 12.66 -28.37
C GLY A 506 1.32 12.33 -27.18
N PHE A 507 1.12 13.30 -26.32
CA PHE A 507 0.26 13.15 -25.14
C PHE A 507 -1.21 13.38 -25.47
N ASN A 508 -2.08 12.51 -24.94
CA ASN A 508 -3.53 12.66 -25.00
C ASN A 508 -3.96 13.98 -24.33
N PRO A 509 -4.47 14.97 -25.07
CA PRO A 509 -4.86 16.27 -24.51
C PRO A 509 -6.13 16.19 -23.64
N ASP A 510 -6.97 15.18 -23.88
CA ASP A 510 -8.26 15.04 -23.21
C ASP A 510 -8.14 14.41 -21.81
N LEU A 511 -7.05 13.68 -21.54
CA LEU A 511 -6.86 12.99 -20.28
C LEU A 511 -6.50 13.97 -19.15
N GLN A 512 -7.39 14.16 -18.19
CA GLN A 512 -7.26 15.09 -17.08
C GLN A 512 -6.83 14.39 -15.77
N PRO A 513 -6.23 15.13 -14.80
CA PRO A 513 -6.04 14.61 -13.45
C PRO A 513 -7.36 14.29 -12.79
N GLN A 514 -7.43 13.14 -12.13
CA GLN A 514 -8.54 12.79 -11.26
C GLN A 514 -8.53 13.67 -10.01
N LEU A 515 -9.67 14.19 -9.59
CA LEU A 515 -9.83 15.02 -8.39
C LEU A 515 -10.82 14.36 -7.44
N SER A 516 -10.50 14.33 -6.15
CA SER A 516 -11.39 13.77 -5.13
C SER A 516 -11.60 14.72 -3.96
N THR A 517 -12.80 14.73 -3.39
CA THR A 517 -13.15 15.43 -2.16
C THR A 517 -13.75 14.41 -1.19
N THR A 518 -13.14 14.29 -0.01
CA THR A 518 -13.55 13.34 1.03
C THR A 518 -14.07 14.06 2.25
N TYR A 519 -15.21 13.61 2.76
CA TYR A 519 -15.77 13.93 4.06
C TYR A 519 -15.65 12.72 4.96
N GLU A 520 -15.09 12.87 6.15
CA GLU A 520 -14.87 11.77 7.08
C GLU A 520 -15.28 12.17 8.51
N LEU A 521 -15.91 11.23 9.20
CA LEU A 521 -16.22 11.30 10.63
C LEU A 521 -15.78 10.00 11.28
N GLY A 522 -15.11 10.07 12.43
CA GLY A 522 -14.67 8.86 13.11
C GLY A 522 -14.54 9.01 14.61
N LEU A 523 -14.50 7.86 15.26
CA LEU A 523 -14.37 7.69 16.70
C LEU A 523 -13.26 6.69 17.02
N LYS A 524 -12.31 7.08 17.86
CA LYS A 524 -11.17 6.26 18.26
C LYS A 524 -11.09 6.20 19.78
N GLY A 525 -10.60 5.09 20.31
CA GLY A 525 -10.41 5.03 21.76
C GLY A 525 -9.87 3.71 22.25
N ILE A 526 -9.63 3.70 23.57
CA ILE A 526 -9.19 2.54 24.33
C ILE A 526 -10.15 2.31 25.49
N VAL A 527 -10.79 1.15 25.53
CA VAL A 527 -11.72 0.72 26.58
C VAL A 527 -10.99 -0.19 27.54
N LEU A 528 -11.17 0.04 28.86
CA LEU A 528 -10.61 -0.78 29.95
C LEU A 528 -9.08 -1.01 29.80
N THR A 529 -8.36 -0.12 29.12
CA THR A 529 -6.92 -0.22 28.84
C THR A 529 -6.48 -1.51 28.10
N ARG A 530 -7.42 -2.22 27.49
CA ARG A 530 -7.19 -3.53 26.86
C ARG A 530 -7.76 -3.66 25.47
N LEU A 531 -8.79 -2.88 25.11
CA LEU A 531 -9.46 -2.91 23.82
C LEU A 531 -9.32 -1.56 23.13
N GLN A 532 -8.57 -1.51 22.06
CA GLN A 532 -8.54 -0.37 21.12
C GLN A 532 -9.63 -0.54 20.07
N TYR A 533 -10.29 0.56 19.71
CA TYR A 533 -11.22 0.60 18.60
C TYR A 533 -10.96 1.84 17.71
N ASP A 534 -11.23 1.68 16.44
CA ASP A 534 -11.20 2.75 15.40
C ASP A 534 -12.42 2.54 14.49
N LEU A 535 -13.32 3.52 14.46
CA LEU A 535 -14.54 3.53 13.66
C LEU A 535 -14.51 4.75 12.77
N ALA A 536 -14.74 4.59 11.47
CA ALA A 536 -14.79 5.68 10.51
C ALA A 536 -15.94 5.49 9.52
N GLY A 537 -16.63 6.58 9.21
CA GLY A 537 -17.54 6.69 8.09
C GLY A 537 -17.02 7.75 7.13
N PHE A 538 -17.05 7.48 5.84
CA PHE A 538 -16.56 8.40 4.83
C PHE A 538 -17.47 8.47 3.61
N ASP A 539 -17.43 9.61 2.93
CA ASP A 539 -18.05 9.87 1.65
C ASP A 539 -17.05 10.64 0.77
N THR A 540 -16.76 10.10 -0.39
CA THR A 540 -15.80 10.66 -1.34
C THR A 540 -16.44 10.83 -2.70
N GLU A 541 -16.46 12.06 -3.20
CA GLU A 541 -16.80 12.38 -4.59
C GLU A 541 -15.51 12.47 -5.42
N VAL A 542 -15.50 11.81 -6.58
CA VAL A 542 -14.38 11.80 -7.51
C VAL A 542 -14.87 12.33 -8.84
N HIS A 543 -14.13 13.29 -9.40
CA HIS A 543 -14.30 13.84 -10.74
C HIS A 543 -13.16 13.36 -11.63
N ASP A 544 -13.46 13.12 -12.90
CA ASP A 544 -12.51 12.75 -13.93
C ASP A 544 -11.72 11.48 -13.55
N GLU A 545 -12.38 10.46 -13.00
CA GLU A 545 -11.73 9.21 -12.59
C GLU A 545 -11.00 8.57 -13.77
N LEU A 546 -9.71 8.26 -13.56
CA LEU A 546 -8.87 7.59 -14.54
C LEU A 546 -9.26 6.12 -14.66
N ILE A 547 -9.73 5.72 -15.84
CA ILE A 547 -10.23 4.39 -16.13
C ILE A 547 -9.38 3.71 -17.20
N ALA A 548 -8.83 2.56 -16.84
CA ALA A 548 -8.14 1.66 -17.75
C ALA A 548 -9.16 0.84 -18.55
N PHE A 549 -8.90 0.62 -19.84
CA PHE A 549 -9.68 -0.24 -20.71
C PHE A 549 -8.80 -0.89 -21.78
N GLU A 550 -9.25 -2.02 -22.31
CA GLU A 550 -8.61 -2.71 -23.45
C GLU A 550 -9.54 -2.69 -24.64
N VAL A 551 -8.94 -2.66 -25.84
CA VAL A 551 -9.67 -2.85 -27.10
C VAL A 551 -9.27 -4.19 -27.72
N PRO A 552 -10.14 -4.89 -28.46
CA PRO A 552 -9.85 -6.20 -29.02
C PRO A 552 -8.58 -6.22 -29.90
N GLU A 553 -8.37 -5.16 -30.67
CA GLU A 553 -7.23 -5.00 -31.57
C GLU A 553 -5.92 -4.66 -30.85
N GLY A 554 -6.01 -4.27 -29.58
CA GLY A 554 -4.86 -3.85 -28.74
C GLY A 554 -3.99 -5.03 -28.27
N ASN A 555 -4.40 -6.30 -28.50
CA ASN A 555 -3.66 -7.50 -28.07
C ASN A 555 -3.24 -7.49 -26.59
N GLY A 556 -4.07 -6.92 -25.72
CA GLY A 556 -3.80 -6.75 -24.28
C GLY A 556 -3.08 -5.43 -23.93
N ARG A 557 -2.95 -4.51 -24.87
CA ARG A 557 -2.52 -3.14 -24.55
C ARG A 557 -3.63 -2.38 -23.85
N THR A 558 -3.30 -1.72 -22.75
CA THR A 558 -4.22 -0.93 -21.96
C THR A 558 -4.20 0.54 -22.43
N PHE A 559 -5.38 1.12 -22.56
CA PHE A 559 -5.63 2.53 -22.84
C PHE A 559 -6.37 3.19 -21.66
N PHE A 560 -6.48 4.52 -21.67
CA PHE A 560 -7.01 5.27 -20.53
C PHE A 560 -7.96 6.37 -20.99
N ARG A 561 -9.00 6.59 -20.15
CA ARG A 561 -9.98 7.67 -20.31
C ARG A 561 -10.42 8.18 -18.94
N ASN A 562 -11.09 9.33 -18.89
CA ASN A 562 -11.73 9.81 -17.67
C ASN A 562 -13.21 9.37 -17.66
N ALA A 563 -13.70 8.91 -16.50
CA ALA A 563 -15.12 8.89 -16.20
C ALA A 563 -15.56 10.28 -15.71
N GLY A 564 -16.85 10.64 -15.89
CA GLY A 564 -17.35 11.92 -15.45
C GLY A 564 -17.27 12.07 -13.93
N ARG A 565 -18.04 11.25 -13.18
CA ARG A 565 -18.06 11.28 -11.71
C ARG A 565 -18.27 9.90 -11.11
N THR A 566 -17.60 9.66 -9.97
CA THR A 566 -17.87 8.50 -9.12
C THR A 566 -18.09 8.92 -7.67
N ARG A 567 -18.72 8.06 -6.86
CA ARG A 567 -18.91 8.28 -5.43
C ARG A 567 -18.58 7.02 -4.66
N ARG A 568 -17.88 7.20 -3.56
CA ARG A 568 -17.41 6.14 -2.69
C ARG A 568 -17.84 6.42 -1.26
N GLU A 569 -18.83 5.66 -0.79
CA GLU A 569 -19.36 5.72 0.57
C GLU A 569 -18.97 4.46 1.31
N GLY A 570 -18.51 4.58 2.57
CA GLY A 570 -18.10 3.40 3.32
C GLY A 570 -18.07 3.58 4.82
N ILE A 571 -18.03 2.41 5.50
CA ILE A 571 -17.85 2.30 6.94
C ILE A 571 -16.69 1.36 7.21
N GLU A 572 -15.81 1.76 8.09
CA GLU A 572 -14.65 1.00 8.54
C GLU A 572 -14.67 0.82 10.04
N ALA A 573 -14.35 -0.37 10.49
CA ALA A 573 -14.19 -0.69 11.91
C ALA A 573 -12.96 -1.53 12.12
N ALA A 574 -12.16 -1.21 13.14
CA ALA A 574 -11.06 -2.02 13.62
C ALA A 574 -11.14 -2.17 15.14
N LEU A 575 -10.87 -3.37 15.61
CA LEU A 575 -10.79 -3.73 17.03
C LEU A 575 -9.48 -4.47 17.26
N GLN A 576 -8.78 -4.13 18.32
CA GLN A 576 -7.61 -4.84 18.80
C GLN A 576 -7.69 -4.97 20.31
N ALA A 577 -7.48 -6.18 20.82
CA ALA A 577 -7.53 -6.43 22.24
C ALA A 577 -6.39 -7.36 22.68
N ASP A 578 -5.85 -7.06 23.86
CA ASP A 578 -4.92 -7.93 24.57
C ASP A 578 -5.58 -8.36 25.88
N VAL A 579 -6.01 -9.61 25.93
CA VAL A 579 -6.76 -10.19 27.06
C VAL A 579 -6.01 -11.41 27.58
N GLU A 580 -5.34 -11.24 28.72
CA GLU A 580 -4.52 -12.29 29.34
C GLU A 580 -3.48 -12.88 28.39
N ALA A 581 -3.67 -14.13 28.00
CA ALA A 581 -2.79 -14.84 27.05
C ALA A 581 -3.18 -14.66 25.57
N PHE A 582 -4.23 -13.88 25.27
CA PHE A 582 -4.74 -13.71 23.92
C PHE A 582 -4.46 -12.31 23.37
N THR A 583 -3.97 -12.25 22.14
CA THR A 583 -4.00 -11.06 21.28
C THR A 583 -5.07 -11.28 20.21
N LEU A 584 -6.08 -10.42 20.18
CA LEU A 584 -7.22 -10.50 19.28
C LEU A 584 -7.22 -9.26 18.36
N ALA A 585 -7.51 -9.46 17.10
CA ALA A 585 -7.73 -8.37 16.16
C ALA A 585 -8.89 -8.71 15.22
N ALA A 586 -9.68 -7.70 14.87
CA ALA A 586 -10.74 -7.82 13.88
C ALA A 586 -10.89 -6.52 13.10
N SER A 587 -11.19 -6.62 11.81
CA SER A 587 -11.55 -5.48 10.98
C SER A 587 -12.75 -5.80 10.09
N TYR A 588 -13.53 -4.76 9.83
CA TYR A 588 -14.66 -4.81 8.92
C TYR A 588 -14.66 -3.58 8.03
N THR A 589 -14.97 -3.79 6.76
CA THR A 589 -15.15 -2.72 5.76
C THR A 589 -16.46 -2.95 5.01
N TYR A 590 -17.27 -1.90 4.94
CA TYR A 590 -18.39 -1.78 4.02
C TYR A 590 -18.03 -0.76 2.95
N SER A 591 -18.20 -1.12 1.66
CA SER A 591 -17.86 -0.31 0.50
C SER A 591 -19.06 -0.21 -0.44
N HIS A 592 -19.59 1.00 -0.61
CA HIS A 592 -20.66 1.30 -1.55
C HIS A 592 -20.16 2.30 -2.58
N PHE A 593 -19.47 1.79 -3.63
CA PHE A 593 -18.78 2.59 -4.62
C PHE A 593 -19.47 2.47 -5.97
N ARG A 594 -19.83 3.62 -6.57
CA ARG A 594 -20.63 3.67 -7.80
C ARG A 594 -20.18 4.75 -8.76
N PHE A 595 -20.37 4.49 -10.04
CA PHE A 595 -20.36 5.51 -11.08
C PHE A 595 -21.58 6.40 -10.91
N ARG A 596 -21.38 7.73 -10.90
CA ARG A 596 -22.46 8.72 -10.90
C ARG A 596 -22.76 9.21 -12.31
N GLU A 597 -21.72 9.45 -13.08
CA GLU A 597 -21.77 9.87 -14.47
C GLU A 597 -20.69 9.13 -15.23
N TYR A 598 -21.08 8.16 -16.05
CA TYR A 598 -20.15 7.42 -16.88
C TYR A 598 -20.87 6.87 -18.11
N THR A 599 -20.50 7.41 -19.28
CA THR A 599 -21.02 6.98 -20.58
C THR A 599 -19.86 6.71 -21.51
N VAL A 600 -19.90 5.59 -22.21
CA VAL A 600 -18.88 5.14 -23.20
C VAL A 600 -19.61 4.66 -24.43
N ASP A 601 -19.30 5.24 -25.61
CA ASP A 601 -19.85 4.81 -26.89
C ASP A 601 -21.39 4.65 -26.88
N ASN A 602 -22.11 5.61 -26.30
CA ASN A 602 -23.55 5.62 -26.05
C ASN A 602 -24.08 4.61 -25.01
N ALA A 603 -23.24 3.78 -24.41
CA ALA A 603 -23.61 2.94 -23.27
C ALA A 603 -23.47 3.71 -21.96
N ASN A 604 -24.56 3.76 -21.18
CA ASN A 604 -24.58 4.46 -19.90
C ASN A 604 -24.34 3.47 -18.76
N TYR A 605 -23.22 3.63 -18.05
CA TYR A 605 -22.83 2.83 -16.88
C TYR A 605 -23.11 3.54 -15.55
N SER A 606 -23.78 4.70 -15.57
CA SER A 606 -24.16 5.43 -14.35
C SER A 606 -25.02 4.57 -13.45
N GLY A 607 -24.70 4.52 -12.16
CA GLY A 607 -25.34 3.66 -11.17
C GLY A 607 -24.67 2.30 -10.97
N ASN A 608 -23.82 1.84 -11.89
CA ASN A 608 -23.08 0.60 -11.75
C ASN A 608 -22.06 0.69 -10.59
N THR A 609 -21.79 -0.48 -9.99
CA THR A 609 -20.78 -0.62 -8.95
C THR A 609 -19.38 -0.55 -9.57
N ILE A 610 -18.45 0.17 -8.94
CA ILE A 610 -17.04 0.21 -9.34
C ILE A 610 -16.43 -1.19 -9.15
N PRO A 611 -15.84 -1.81 -10.19
CA PRO A 611 -15.33 -3.17 -10.11
C PRO A 611 -14.03 -3.28 -9.28
N GLY A 612 -13.68 -4.51 -8.88
CA GLY A 612 -12.44 -4.84 -8.17
C GLY A 612 -12.47 -4.62 -6.66
N ILE A 613 -13.60 -4.19 -6.11
CA ILE A 613 -13.79 -3.95 -4.66
C ILE A 613 -15.00 -4.75 -4.16
N PRO A 614 -14.83 -5.59 -3.11
CA PRO A 614 -15.96 -6.27 -2.48
C PRO A 614 -16.80 -5.29 -1.66
N VAL A 615 -18.11 -5.51 -1.61
CA VAL A 615 -19.04 -4.68 -0.80
C VAL A 615 -18.76 -4.88 0.69
N HIS A 616 -18.51 -6.10 1.13
CA HIS A 616 -18.15 -6.41 2.52
C HIS A 616 -16.84 -7.18 2.57
N GLN A 617 -15.97 -6.77 3.49
CA GLN A 617 -14.72 -7.46 3.83
C GLN A 617 -14.61 -7.58 5.35
N VAL A 618 -14.28 -8.78 5.81
CA VAL A 618 -14.02 -9.09 7.23
C VAL A 618 -12.67 -9.77 7.34
N GLN A 619 -11.86 -9.37 8.31
CA GLN A 619 -10.62 -10.05 8.67
C GLN A 619 -10.56 -10.16 10.19
N ALA A 620 -10.09 -11.30 10.70
CA ALA A 620 -9.95 -11.51 12.13
C ALA A 620 -8.77 -12.42 12.43
N SER A 621 -8.13 -12.21 13.56
CA SER A 621 -7.07 -13.09 14.08
C SER A 621 -7.17 -13.23 15.58
N ALA A 622 -6.78 -14.41 16.08
CA ALA A 622 -6.62 -14.70 17.50
C ALA A 622 -5.29 -15.43 17.69
N THR A 623 -4.41 -14.87 18.50
CA THR A 623 -3.13 -15.46 18.87
C THR A 623 -3.16 -15.78 20.36
N TYR A 624 -2.94 -17.04 20.70
CA TYR A 624 -2.74 -17.52 22.06
C TYR A 624 -1.25 -17.61 22.37
N HIS A 625 -0.83 -17.03 23.47
CA HIS A 625 0.55 -17.05 23.96
C HIS A 625 0.66 -17.92 25.21
N TYR A 626 1.59 -18.87 25.18
CA TYR A 626 1.91 -19.70 26.32
C TYR A 626 3.41 -19.79 26.50
N ARG A 627 3.95 -19.12 27.53
CA ARG A 627 5.41 -18.99 27.77
C ARG A 627 6.12 -18.45 26.50
N THR A 628 6.98 -19.24 25.89
CA THR A 628 7.72 -18.92 24.66
C THR A 628 7.02 -19.40 23.38
N MET A 629 5.82 -19.99 23.49
CA MET A 629 5.08 -20.55 22.36
C MET A 629 3.88 -19.66 22.00
N PHE A 630 3.46 -19.76 20.77
CA PHE A 630 2.23 -19.14 20.27
C PHE A 630 1.46 -20.08 19.35
N ALA A 631 0.16 -19.85 19.25
CA ALA A 631 -0.72 -20.44 18.25
C ALA A 631 -1.66 -19.35 17.73
N THR A 632 -1.77 -19.20 16.42
CA THR A 632 -2.58 -18.17 15.76
C THR A 632 -3.58 -18.81 14.81
N VAL A 633 -4.83 -18.36 14.90
CA VAL A 633 -5.88 -18.58 13.90
C VAL A 633 -6.16 -17.27 13.21
N GLU A 634 -6.21 -17.28 11.89
CA GLU A 634 -6.47 -16.11 11.05
C GLU A 634 -7.59 -16.44 10.07
N GLY A 635 -8.56 -15.54 9.91
CA GLY A 635 -9.66 -15.69 8.96
C GLY A 635 -9.89 -14.42 8.17
N GLN A 636 -10.20 -14.57 6.89
CA GLN A 636 -10.69 -13.49 6.04
C GLN A 636 -11.88 -13.94 5.22
N GLY A 637 -12.81 -13.02 5.02
CA GLY A 637 -13.96 -13.21 4.15
C GLY A 637 -14.28 -11.94 3.37
N LYS A 638 -14.71 -12.10 2.13
CA LYS A 638 -15.22 -11.01 1.30
C LYS A 638 -16.36 -11.48 0.39
N THR A 639 -17.28 -10.55 0.10
CA THR A 639 -18.37 -10.79 -0.84
C THR A 639 -17.86 -10.83 -2.28
N ALA A 640 -18.74 -11.23 -3.20
CA ALA A 640 -18.48 -11.14 -4.63
C ALA A 640 -18.17 -9.69 -5.04
N GLN A 641 -17.39 -9.55 -6.11
CA GLN A 641 -17.01 -8.26 -6.68
C GLN A 641 -17.13 -8.31 -8.21
N TYR A 642 -17.59 -7.23 -8.81
CA TYR A 642 -17.61 -7.09 -10.27
C TYR A 642 -16.19 -6.99 -10.83
N VAL A 643 -16.01 -7.45 -12.07
CA VAL A 643 -14.73 -7.44 -12.77
C VAL A 643 -14.72 -6.55 -14.02
N ASP A 644 -15.87 -5.99 -14.37
CA ASP A 644 -16.07 -5.07 -15.48
C ASP A 644 -16.99 -3.89 -15.10
N ASP A 645 -16.86 -2.78 -15.81
CA ASP A 645 -17.66 -1.57 -15.60
C ASP A 645 -19.13 -1.75 -15.96
N GLN A 646 -19.43 -2.73 -16.83
CA GLN A 646 -20.80 -3.07 -17.21
C GLN A 646 -21.55 -3.82 -16.11
N ASN A 647 -20.81 -4.35 -15.12
CA ASN A 647 -21.33 -5.23 -14.06
C ASN A 647 -21.94 -6.54 -14.62
N THR A 648 -21.38 -7.08 -15.71
CA THR A 648 -21.86 -8.31 -16.36
C THR A 648 -21.18 -9.55 -15.82
N ALA A 649 -19.96 -9.44 -15.28
CA ALA A 649 -19.18 -10.54 -14.73
C ALA A 649 -18.72 -10.26 -13.28
N GLN A 650 -18.62 -11.32 -12.50
CA GLN A 650 -18.22 -11.24 -11.09
C GLN A 650 -17.18 -12.30 -10.73
N ALA A 651 -16.29 -11.97 -9.82
CA ALA A 651 -15.53 -12.93 -9.03
C ALA A 651 -16.33 -13.28 -7.77
N ALA A 652 -16.52 -14.58 -7.51
CA ALA A 652 -17.28 -15.04 -6.36
C ALA A 652 -16.66 -14.63 -5.02
N GLY A 653 -17.49 -14.39 -4.03
CA GLY A 653 -17.04 -14.18 -2.66
C GLY A 653 -16.45 -15.45 -2.05
N TYR A 654 -15.59 -15.26 -1.03
CA TYR A 654 -14.96 -16.38 -0.36
C TYR A 654 -14.67 -16.10 1.11
N ALA A 655 -14.42 -17.18 1.85
CA ALA A 655 -13.85 -17.15 3.19
C ALA A 655 -12.72 -18.19 3.27
N VAL A 656 -11.60 -17.81 3.88
CA VAL A 656 -10.43 -18.67 4.10
C VAL A 656 -9.91 -18.54 5.51
N MET A 657 -9.30 -19.60 6.01
CA MET A 657 -8.70 -19.68 7.34
C MET A 657 -7.27 -20.17 7.24
N ASN A 658 -6.39 -19.56 8.03
CA ASN A 658 -4.98 -19.92 8.17
C ASN A 658 -4.69 -20.26 9.63
N LEU A 659 -3.73 -21.18 9.85
CA LEU A 659 -3.23 -21.56 11.16
C LEU A 659 -1.73 -21.36 11.22
N ARG A 660 -1.22 -20.89 12.34
CA ARG A 660 0.23 -20.81 12.62
C ARG A 660 0.50 -21.24 14.05
N ALA A 661 1.64 -21.86 14.26
CA ALA A 661 2.16 -22.15 15.57
C ALA A 661 3.68 -22.03 15.57
N GLY A 662 4.26 -21.71 16.71
CA GLY A 662 5.71 -21.59 16.81
C GLY A 662 6.15 -21.19 18.21
N GLY A 663 7.40 -20.78 18.32
CA GLY A 663 7.97 -20.32 19.57
C GLY A 663 9.14 -19.36 19.36
N THR A 664 9.44 -18.57 20.39
CA THR A 664 10.61 -17.70 20.46
C THR A 664 11.84 -18.43 21.01
N ALA A 665 11.69 -19.71 21.38
CA ALA A 665 12.76 -20.57 21.87
C ALA A 665 12.43 -22.03 21.55
N LEU A 666 13.44 -22.81 21.14
CA LEU A 666 13.36 -24.25 20.93
C LEU A 666 14.19 -24.96 21.99
N PHE A 667 13.59 -25.92 22.72
CA PHE A 667 14.25 -26.66 23.81
C PHE A 667 14.94 -25.78 24.85
N GLY A 668 14.32 -24.63 25.19
CA GLY A 668 14.90 -23.65 26.11
C GLY A 668 16.06 -22.84 25.56
N ARG A 669 16.35 -22.92 24.26
CA ARG A 669 17.39 -22.15 23.58
C ARG A 669 16.78 -20.90 22.93
N PRO A 670 16.91 -19.70 23.52
CA PRO A 670 16.28 -18.48 23.02
C PRO A 670 16.81 -18.03 21.66
N TRP A 671 17.98 -18.53 21.24
CA TRP A 671 18.58 -18.22 19.95
C TRP A 671 17.97 -18.99 18.78
N LEU A 672 17.03 -19.93 19.02
CA LEU A 672 16.42 -20.74 17.95
C LEU A 672 14.89 -20.70 18.07
N ALA A 673 14.23 -20.08 17.10
CA ALA A 673 12.78 -19.88 17.06
C ALA A 673 12.17 -20.56 15.83
N PRO A 674 11.48 -21.70 15.99
CA PRO A 674 10.76 -22.37 14.91
C PRO A 674 9.33 -21.84 14.77
N SER A 675 8.79 -21.91 13.56
CA SER A 675 7.37 -21.76 13.30
C SER A 675 6.91 -22.61 12.13
N ILE A 676 5.65 -22.96 12.14
CA ILE A 676 4.95 -23.70 11.09
C ILE A 676 3.63 -22.99 10.80
N GLY A 677 3.25 -22.93 9.53
CA GLY A 677 1.98 -22.34 9.11
C GLY A 677 1.29 -23.16 8.05
N LEU A 678 -0.03 -23.25 8.15
CA LEU A 678 -0.93 -23.87 7.20
C LEU A 678 -1.88 -22.80 6.68
N GLN A 679 -1.73 -22.44 5.42
CA GLN A 679 -2.58 -21.48 4.72
C GLN A 679 -3.75 -22.21 4.08
N ASN A 680 -4.90 -21.53 3.98
CA ASN A 680 -6.11 -22.05 3.35
C ASN A 680 -6.45 -23.47 3.83
N VAL A 681 -6.66 -23.62 5.13
CA VAL A 681 -6.84 -24.91 5.83
C VAL A 681 -7.89 -25.82 5.15
N PHE A 682 -8.96 -25.24 4.64
CA PHE A 682 -10.08 -25.95 4.02
C PHE A 682 -9.89 -26.20 2.51
N ASP A 683 -8.72 -25.89 1.96
CA ASP A 683 -8.40 -26.09 0.54
C ASP A 683 -9.40 -25.43 -0.42
N LYS A 684 -9.86 -24.23 -0.06
CA LYS A 684 -10.86 -23.49 -0.83
C LYS A 684 -10.24 -22.94 -2.12
N HIS A 685 -10.80 -23.29 -3.28
CA HIS A 685 -10.50 -22.59 -4.53
C HIS A 685 -11.25 -21.27 -4.59
N TYR A 686 -10.54 -20.17 -4.86
CA TYR A 686 -11.13 -18.85 -4.97
C TYR A 686 -10.32 -17.95 -5.91
N ILE A 687 -10.89 -16.83 -6.30
CA ILE A 687 -10.22 -15.83 -7.13
C ILE A 687 -9.51 -14.85 -6.22
N ALA A 688 -8.18 -14.87 -6.26
CA ALA A 688 -7.33 -14.03 -5.40
C ALA A 688 -7.22 -12.60 -5.92
N SER A 689 -7.15 -12.43 -7.25
CA SER A 689 -7.04 -11.15 -7.94
C SER A 689 -7.90 -11.14 -9.22
N VAL A 690 -8.23 -9.95 -9.70
CA VAL A 690 -9.00 -9.77 -10.93
C VAL A 690 -8.33 -8.77 -11.87
N ALA A 691 -8.32 -9.07 -13.17
CA ALA A 691 -7.94 -8.13 -14.21
C ALA A 691 -9.20 -7.38 -14.67
N ILE A 692 -9.33 -6.11 -14.26
CA ILE A 692 -10.54 -5.32 -14.51
C ILE A 692 -10.59 -4.89 -15.98
N ASN A 693 -11.78 -5.02 -16.60
CA ASN A 693 -12.04 -4.69 -18.00
C ASN A 693 -11.12 -5.40 -19.01
N ALA A 694 -10.55 -6.57 -18.64
CA ALA A 694 -9.68 -7.30 -19.52
C ALA A 694 -10.43 -7.84 -20.74
N ALA A 695 -9.78 -7.87 -21.91
CA ALA A 695 -10.35 -8.39 -23.13
C ALA A 695 -10.59 -9.92 -23.06
N ALA A 696 -11.50 -10.41 -23.89
CA ALA A 696 -11.82 -11.82 -24.04
C ALA A 696 -12.24 -12.55 -22.76
N GLY A 697 -12.77 -11.84 -21.76
CA GLY A 697 -13.23 -12.41 -20.50
C GLY A 697 -12.12 -12.99 -19.60
N LYS A 698 -10.86 -12.63 -19.81
CA LYS A 698 -9.71 -13.08 -19.01
C LYS A 698 -9.58 -12.24 -17.74
N PHE A 699 -10.56 -12.38 -16.86
CA PHE A 699 -10.64 -11.56 -15.65
C PHE A 699 -10.02 -12.19 -14.40
N TYR A 700 -9.78 -13.51 -14.36
CA TYR A 700 -9.63 -14.26 -13.14
C TYR A 700 -8.20 -14.75 -12.91
N GLU A 701 -7.63 -14.39 -11.76
CA GLU A 701 -6.36 -14.90 -11.24
C GLU A 701 -6.65 -15.74 -9.99
N THR A 702 -6.43 -17.03 -10.09
CA THR A 702 -6.78 -18.02 -9.09
C THR A 702 -5.82 -18.03 -7.92
N SER A 703 -6.31 -18.41 -6.73
CA SER A 703 -5.51 -18.59 -5.53
C SER A 703 -4.86 -19.97 -5.46
N PRO A 704 -3.75 -20.12 -4.72
CA PRO A 704 -3.28 -21.42 -4.31
C PRO A 704 -4.32 -22.11 -3.40
N GLY A 705 -4.36 -23.45 -3.45
CA GLY A 705 -5.05 -24.26 -2.50
C GLY A 705 -4.36 -24.26 -1.13
N ARG A 706 -4.49 -25.37 -0.38
CA ARG A 706 -3.81 -25.51 0.89
C ARG A 706 -2.29 -25.49 0.71
N ALA A 707 -1.60 -24.65 1.53
CA ALA A 707 -0.15 -24.51 1.48
C ALA A 707 0.45 -24.59 2.90
N LEU A 708 1.53 -25.36 3.01
CA LEU A 708 2.31 -25.53 4.25
C LEU A 708 3.64 -24.79 4.14
N TYR A 709 4.09 -24.19 5.22
CA TYR A 709 5.45 -23.70 5.34
C TYR A 709 6.04 -23.95 6.73
N VAL A 710 7.35 -24.05 6.78
CA VAL A 710 8.14 -24.15 8.00
C VAL A 710 9.23 -23.07 7.96
N LYS A 711 9.39 -22.36 9.08
CA LYS A 711 10.37 -21.28 9.23
C LYS A 711 11.22 -21.55 10.46
N LEU A 712 12.51 -21.35 10.33
CA LEU A 712 13.48 -21.44 11.42
C LEU A 712 14.26 -20.14 11.50
N THR A 713 14.28 -19.51 12.64
CA THR A 713 15.07 -18.31 12.92
C THR A 713 16.14 -18.64 13.93
N ALA A 714 17.40 -18.36 13.62
CA ALA A 714 18.55 -18.45 14.53
C ALA A 714 19.09 -17.04 14.77
N ALA A 715 19.15 -16.62 16.05
CA ALA A 715 19.66 -15.31 16.44
C ALA A 715 20.91 -15.47 17.31
N PHE A 716 21.91 -14.62 17.05
CA PHE A 716 23.21 -14.61 17.73
C PHE A 716 23.52 -13.18 18.17
N GLY A 717 24.12 -13.03 19.33
CA GLY A 717 24.39 -11.74 19.98
C GLY A 717 23.49 -11.55 21.20
N HIS A 718 24.10 -11.28 22.33
CA HIS A 718 23.46 -10.90 23.60
C HIS A 718 24.31 -9.81 24.26
#